data_2ed7e2f18a86fe5ab1144bc35a17194d
#
_entry.id   2ed7e2f18a86fe5ab1144bc35a17194d
#
_cell.length_a   1.000
_cell.length_b   1.000
_cell.length_c   1.000
_cell.angle_alpha   90.00
_cell.angle_beta   90.00
_cell.angle_gamma   90.00
#
_symmetry.space_group_name_H-M   'P 1'
#
loop_
_entity.id
_entity.type
_entity.pdbx_description
1 polymer ?
#
loop_
_entity_poly.entity_id
_entity_poly.type
_entity_poly.pdbx_seq_one_letter_code
_entity_poly.pdbx_strand_id
1 'polypeptide(L)'
;CSYCMSPNSKIDRKALVMRNNPIIYSVDSLSSLSVGNGGFAYTVDFTGLQTFPDKYKKGIPLGTQSQWGWHSFANDKNFRFEETLKEYDFGRGRKELYSVQFDEPGRQHEAANWFRINPHRLHLGIVGLELPEAKPEDVKNIRQMLNMWQGIITGNFNINNVSYEVKTTCHPNRDEIAIQIKAKGMKPAVNFRFPYPTGEHSDDACNWNADDKHATTVVRTTENSAVLKRELDSTVYFVQLQWENEAELKEKSTHYFVLQSAADQLNFTCCFSPTYPEDENSTTEQSIAAAADYWHRFWENGAAVDFSQCTDPRAKELERRVVLSQYLTAIQCSASTPPQETGLTYNSWYGKFHLEMIWWHQAHFALWNRPQMPEKTLPWYHKVEPVARAIAQRQGFDGVRWMKMTDPSGREAPSSVGSFLVWQQPHLIYLAELIYRANSQTDEQKKILNAYYPLVEETAEFMYSFASYDKEKDRYVLKGLIPAQETLKASETVNPPFELSYWHFAMETAQKWRERKGEKRVAEWDTLIHKLSPLAYNEEGLYLAAESAPQTYEDIRFTSDHMAVLGALGILPSNRLINETYMRNTLHWVWDNWNWDKTWGWDYPMTAMNATRLGEPEKAVSALLMDKRTNTYLTNGHNYQDERLRIYLPGNGGLLTAIALMCAGWDGCTTPNPGFPKDGRWDVKWENFSQMP
;
A
#
# COMPACT_ATOMS: atom_id res chain seq x y z
N CYS A 1 -23.70 0.18 -22.11
CA CYS A 1 -23.66 0.54 -20.70
C CYS A 1 -23.67 2.03 -20.56
N SER A 2 -24.75 2.55 -20.00
CA SER A 2 -25.05 3.97 -19.87
C SER A 2 -24.23 4.55 -18.72
N TYR A 3 -23.28 5.41 -19.01
CA TYR A 3 -22.64 6.26 -18.01
C TYR A 3 -23.72 7.17 -17.41
N CYS A 4 -24.01 7.03 -16.12
CA CYS A 4 -24.74 8.06 -15.39
C CYS A 4 -23.81 9.25 -15.18
N MET A 5 -23.70 10.09 -16.19
CA MET A 5 -23.06 11.40 -16.03
C MET A 5 -24.03 12.31 -15.28
N SER A 6 -23.54 12.94 -14.21
CA SER A 6 -24.21 14.09 -13.65
C SER A 6 -24.32 15.16 -14.75
N PRO A 7 -25.52 15.73 -15.00
CA PRO A 7 -25.65 16.68 -16.08
C PRO A 7 -24.95 18.01 -15.72
N ASN A 8 -24.02 18.39 -16.54
CA ASN A 8 -23.59 19.76 -16.80
C ASN A 8 -22.73 20.54 -15.78
N SER A 9 -21.60 19.98 -15.26
CA SER A 9 -20.43 20.85 -15.09
C SER A 9 -19.16 20.02 -14.97
N LYS A 10 -18.24 20.22 -15.90
CA LYS A 10 -16.89 19.66 -15.85
C LYS A 10 -16.21 20.15 -14.57
N ILE A 11 -15.67 19.21 -13.77
CA ILE A 11 -14.90 19.54 -12.57
C ILE A 11 -13.65 20.31 -12.95
N ASP A 12 -13.41 21.44 -12.28
CA ASP A 12 -12.13 22.15 -12.36
C ASP A 12 -11.11 21.40 -11.50
N ARG A 13 -10.41 20.48 -12.15
CA ARG A 13 -9.49 19.56 -11.46
C ARG A 13 -8.29 20.26 -10.86
N LYS A 14 -7.79 21.32 -11.53
CA LYS A 14 -6.67 22.11 -11.00
C LYS A 14 -7.07 22.81 -9.71
N ALA A 15 -8.24 23.45 -9.69
CA ALA A 15 -8.74 24.13 -8.51
C ALA A 15 -8.98 23.12 -7.36
N LEU A 16 -9.54 21.95 -7.69
CA LEU A 16 -9.77 20.86 -6.73
C LEU A 16 -8.47 20.43 -6.06
N VAL A 17 -7.44 20.15 -6.83
CA VAL A 17 -6.14 19.70 -6.32
C VAL A 17 -5.45 20.82 -5.53
N MET A 18 -5.39 22.03 -6.09
CA MET A 18 -4.65 23.14 -5.50
C MET A 18 -5.19 23.56 -4.13
N ARG A 19 -6.53 23.56 -3.94
CA ARG A 19 -7.11 23.92 -2.64
C ARG A 19 -6.85 22.90 -1.54
N ASN A 20 -6.38 21.70 -1.89
CA ASN A 20 -6.06 20.63 -0.96
C ASN A 20 -4.55 20.42 -0.75
N ASN A 21 -3.70 21.27 -1.33
CA ASN A 21 -2.26 21.20 -1.11
C ASN A 21 -1.92 21.39 0.37
N PRO A 22 -1.17 20.46 1.00
CA PRO A 22 -0.74 20.65 2.38
C PRO A 22 0.30 21.77 2.50
N ILE A 23 0.17 22.58 3.54
CA ILE A 23 1.10 23.68 3.85
C ILE A 23 1.58 23.49 5.28
N ILE A 24 2.91 23.54 5.47
CA ILE A 24 3.57 23.35 6.76
C ILE A 24 4.13 24.70 7.22
N TYR A 25 3.79 25.10 8.45
CA TYR A 25 4.21 26.35 9.04
C TYR A 25 5.12 26.20 10.27
N SER A 26 5.31 24.96 10.74
CA SER A 26 6.08 24.69 11.95
C SER A 26 6.79 23.34 11.86
N VAL A 27 7.73 23.11 12.79
CA VAL A 27 8.39 21.82 12.93
C VAL A 27 7.42 20.83 13.57
N ASP A 28 6.98 19.86 12.80
CA ASP A 28 6.08 18.79 13.26
C ASP A 28 6.56 17.47 12.67
N SER A 29 6.99 16.58 13.55
CA SER A 29 7.59 15.30 13.14
C SER A 29 6.60 14.37 12.40
N LEU A 30 5.29 14.61 12.50
CA LEU A 30 4.26 13.84 11.79
C LEU A 30 3.85 14.48 10.44
N SER A 31 4.41 15.63 10.09
CA SER A 31 4.00 16.39 8.91
C SER A 31 4.99 16.37 7.76
N SER A 32 5.95 15.44 7.74
CA SER A 32 6.91 15.30 6.65
C SER A 32 6.20 15.09 5.33
N LEU A 33 6.65 15.80 4.29
CA LEU A 33 6.11 15.69 2.93
C LEU A 33 7.00 14.80 2.07
N SER A 34 6.44 14.22 1.02
CA SER A 34 7.14 13.28 0.14
C SER A 34 6.96 13.61 -1.33
N VAL A 35 7.98 13.31 -2.11
CA VAL A 35 7.92 13.21 -3.57
C VAL A 35 8.27 11.78 -3.98
N GLY A 36 7.80 11.32 -5.12
CA GLY A 36 8.06 9.97 -5.58
C GLY A 36 7.49 9.69 -6.95
N ASN A 37 7.79 8.49 -7.47
CA ASN A 37 7.37 8.08 -8.81
C ASN A 37 6.56 6.76 -8.83
N GLY A 38 6.22 6.24 -7.66
CA GLY A 38 5.50 4.97 -7.53
C GLY A 38 6.39 3.80 -7.11
N GLY A 39 7.64 3.79 -7.54
CA GLY A 39 8.65 2.78 -7.18
C GLY A 39 9.85 3.34 -6.43
N PHE A 40 9.85 4.63 -6.19
CA PHE A 40 10.87 5.35 -5.42
C PHE A 40 10.21 6.55 -4.76
N ALA A 41 10.57 6.83 -3.51
CA ALA A 41 10.09 8.02 -2.79
C ALA A 41 11.18 8.60 -1.89
N TYR A 42 11.09 9.93 -1.71
CA TYR A 42 12.00 10.74 -0.92
C TYR A 42 11.16 11.62 -0.01
N THR A 43 11.31 11.45 1.30
CA THR A 43 10.53 12.14 2.33
C THR A 43 11.39 13.18 3.01
N VAL A 44 10.88 14.40 3.13
CA VAL A 44 11.65 15.57 3.57
C VAL A 44 11.06 16.23 4.79
N ASP A 45 11.92 16.93 5.54
CA ASP A 45 11.48 17.83 6.60
C ASP A 45 11.11 19.21 6.03
N PHE A 46 10.86 20.18 6.91
CA PHE A 46 10.45 21.53 6.51
C PHE A 46 11.51 22.28 5.69
N THR A 47 12.74 21.78 5.61
CA THR A 47 13.79 22.39 4.77
C THR A 47 13.66 21.98 3.30
N GLY A 48 12.82 20.99 2.98
CA GLY A 48 12.72 20.43 1.64
C GLY A 48 13.78 19.37 1.34
N LEU A 49 14.61 19.04 2.32
CA LEU A 49 15.63 18.00 2.31
C LEU A 49 15.51 17.18 3.60
N GLN A 50 16.48 16.29 3.84
CA GLN A 50 16.53 15.46 5.03
C GLN A 50 17.58 15.99 6.00
N THR A 51 17.35 17.20 6.50
CA THR A 51 18.33 17.95 7.31
C THR A 51 18.34 17.49 8.76
N PHE A 52 17.18 17.18 9.34
CA PHE A 52 17.03 16.83 10.74
C PHE A 52 16.38 15.45 10.94
N PRO A 53 17.00 14.36 10.45
CA PRO A 53 16.36 13.04 10.48
C PRO A 53 16.05 12.54 11.91
N ASP A 54 16.87 12.89 12.91
CA ASP A 54 16.65 12.47 14.30
C ASP A 54 15.35 13.03 14.89
N LYS A 55 14.98 14.23 14.50
CA LYS A 55 13.72 14.87 14.93
C LYS A 55 12.48 14.13 14.43
N TYR A 56 12.58 13.54 13.23
CA TYR A 56 11.46 12.90 12.55
C TYR A 56 11.44 11.36 12.71
N LYS A 57 12.47 10.79 13.31
CA LYS A 57 12.65 9.33 13.41
C LYS A 57 11.44 8.60 14.01
N LYS A 58 10.79 9.20 15.02
CA LYS A 58 9.59 8.65 15.67
C LYS A 58 8.28 9.27 15.18
N GLY A 59 8.36 10.12 14.17
CA GLY A 59 7.20 10.66 13.45
C GLY A 59 7.08 10.00 12.08
N ILE A 60 6.96 10.82 11.03
CA ILE A 60 7.09 10.33 9.66
C ILE A 60 8.56 10.42 9.29
N PRO A 61 9.30 9.29 9.29
CA PRO A 61 10.75 9.32 9.10
C PRO A 61 11.16 9.86 7.73
N LEU A 62 12.34 10.47 7.68
CA LEU A 62 12.90 11.02 6.44
C LEU A 62 13.55 9.90 5.64
N GLY A 63 12.72 9.11 4.94
CA GLY A 63 13.17 7.95 4.20
C GLY A 63 13.52 8.26 2.74
N THR A 64 14.42 7.44 2.21
CA THR A 64 14.75 7.35 0.79
C THR A 64 14.68 5.86 0.43
N GLN A 65 13.57 5.42 -0.14
CA GLN A 65 13.35 4.01 -0.43
C GLN A 65 12.95 3.78 -1.89
N SER A 66 13.30 2.58 -2.38
CA SER A 66 12.92 2.12 -3.71
C SER A 66 12.38 0.70 -3.65
N GLN A 67 11.71 0.30 -4.74
CA GLN A 67 11.23 -1.06 -4.91
C GLN A 67 12.35 -2.10 -5.06
N TRP A 68 13.56 -1.68 -5.46
CA TRP A 68 14.70 -2.57 -5.73
C TRP A 68 15.76 -2.58 -4.61
N GLY A 69 15.65 -1.70 -3.62
CA GLY A 69 16.67 -1.54 -2.57
C GLY A 69 16.54 -2.57 -1.46
N TRP A 70 17.12 -3.75 -1.63
CA TRP A 70 17.04 -4.87 -0.69
C TRP A 70 18.43 -5.34 -0.26
N HIS A 71 18.50 -5.82 0.99
CA HIS A 71 19.74 -6.32 1.56
C HIS A 71 19.46 -7.54 2.44
N SER A 72 20.38 -8.50 2.46
CA SER A 72 20.38 -9.59 3.43
C SER A 72 21.69 -9.57 4.20
N PHE A 73 21.62 -9.76 5.50
CA PHE A 73 22.81 -10.04 6.30
C PHE A 73 23.41 -11.39 5.90
N ALA A 74 24.69 -11.60 6.22
CA ALA A 74 25.33 -12.87 5.95
C ALA A 74 24.63 -14.01 6.69
N ASN A 75 24.49 -15.15 6.00
CA ASN A 75 23.92 -16.37 6.59
C ASN A 75 25.05 -17.25 7.16
N ASP A 76 25.72 -16.80 8.22
CA ASP A 76 26.90 -17.43 8.79
C ASP A 76 26.60 -18.81 9.39
N LYS A 77 25.39 -19.01 9.89
CA LYS A 77 24.94 -20.28 10.46
C LYS A 77 24.33 -21.23 9.44
N ASN A 78 24.35 -20.84 8.17
CA ASN A 78 23.86 -21.63 7.04
C ASN A 78 22.43 -22.14 7.25
N PHE A 79 21.52 -21.26 7.68
CA PHE A 79 20.12 -21.57 7.83
C PHE A 79 19.48 -21.91 6.49
N ARG A 80 18.63 -22.93 6.47
CA ARG A 80 17.85 -23.33 5.30
C ARG A 80 16.36 -23.10 5.59
N PHE A 81 15.62 -22.73 4.55
CA PHE A 81 14.22 -22.41 4.69
C PHE A 81 13.38 -23.59 5.24
N GLU A 82 13.75 -24.82 4.88
CA GLU A 82 13.10 -26.03 5.38
C GLU A 82 13.13 -26.16 6.91
N GLU A 83 14.08 -25.51 7.55
CA GLU A 83 14.17 -25.47 9.03
C GLU A 83 13.06 -24.64 9.67
N THR A 84 12.30 -23.86 8.88
CA THR A 84 11.17 -23.06 9.35
C THR A 84 9.84 -23.79 9.23
N LEU A 85 9.83 -25.01 8.69
CA LEU A 85 8.62 -25.75 8.41
C LEU A 85 8.16 -26.56 9.62
N LYS A 86 6.84 -26.54 9.88
CA LYS A 86 6.18 -27.31 10.91
C LYS A 86 4.97 -28.01 10.32
N GLU A 87 4.73 -29.26 10.75
CA GLU A 87 3.60 -30.05 10.29
C GLU A 87 2.32 -29.72 11.06
N TYR A 88 1.21 -29.63 10.34
CA TYR A 88 -0.13 -29.43 10.88
C TYR A 88 -1.10 -30.44 10.30
N ASP A 89 -2.06 -30.88 11.10
CA ASP A 89 -3.15 -31.72 10.65
C ASP A 89 -4.47 -30.95 10.81
N PHE A 90 -5.08 -30.59 9.68
CA PHE A 90 -6.36 -29.88 9.63
C PHE A 90 -7.52 -30.78 9.21
N GLY A 91 -7.33 -32.11 9.33
CA GLY A 91 -8.39 -33.08 9.04
C GLY A 91 -8.64 -33.34 7.56
N ARG A 92 -7.64 -33.08 6.69
CA ARG A 92 -7.73 -33.34 5.23
C ARG A 92 -7.10 -34.68 4.84
N GLY A 93 -6.83 -35.55 5.82
CA GLY A 93 -6.23 -36.87 5.55
C GLY A 93 -4.72 -36.82 5.27
N ARG A 94 -4.07 -35.72 5.55
CA ARG A 94 -2.62 -35.54 5.39
C ARG A 94 -2.07 -34.52 6.37
N LYS A 95 -0.76 -34.54 6.55
CA LYS A 95 -0.04 -33.47 7.25
C LYS A 95 0.38 -32.40 6.25
N GLU A 96 0.27 -31.15 6.67
CA GLU A 96 0.57 -29.97 5.85
C GLU A 96 1.75 -29.23 6.46
N LEU A 97 2.70 -28.79 5.62
CA LEU A 97 3.90 -28.09 6.06
C LEU A 97 3.75 -26.58 5.85
N TYR A 98 3.83 -25.84 6.95
CA TYR A 98 3.75 -24.36 6.96
C TYR A 98 5.01 -23.77 7.56
N SER A 99 5.46 -22.66 6.99
CA SER A 99 6.60 -21.89 7.51
C SER A 99 6.12 -20.97 8.62
N VAL A 100 6.63 -21.19 9.84
CA VAL A 100 6.12 -20.52 11.04
C VAL A 100 7.27 -20.01 11.93
N GLN A 101 6.90 -19.23 12.94
CA GLN A 101 7.80 -18.85 14.02
C GLN A 101 7.82 -19.98 15.06
N PHE A 102 8.96 -20.15 15.72
CA PHE A 102 9.11 -21.14 16.79
C PHE A 102 9.35 -20.41 18.11
N ASP A 103 8.54 -20.69 19.12
CA ASP A 103 8.63 -20.04 20.42
C ASP A 103 9.80 -20.57 21.26
N GLU A 104 10.09 -21.86 21.15
CA GLU A 104 11.18 -22.49 21.88
C GLU A 104 12.55 -22.04 21.34
N PRO A 105 13.47 -21.61 22.19
CA PRO A 105 14.84 -21.27 21.77
C PRO A 105 15.53 -22.45 21.10
N GLY A 106 16.31 -22.18 20.06
CA GLY A 106 17.04 -23.20 19.33
C GLY A 106 17.22 -22.85 17.87
N ARG A 107 17.71 -23.80 17.10
CA ARG A 107 18.06 -23.60 15.69
C ARG A 107 16.85 -23.20 14.84
N GLN A 108 15.70 -23.85 15.04
CA GLN A 108 14.49 -23.53 14.26
C GLN A 108 13.98 -22.10 14.54
N HIS A 109 14.02 -21.67 15.80
CA HIS A 109 13.69 -20.31 16.22
C HIS A 109 14.62 -19.30 15.51
N GLU A 110 15.92 -19.55 15.54
CA GLU A 110 16.91 -18.68 14.89
C GLU A 110 16.76 -18.66 13.38
N ALA A 111 16.51 -19.82 12.76
CA ALA A 111 16.28 -19.92 11.31
C ALA A 111 15.05 -19.13 10.88
N ALA A 112 13.94 -19.29 11.58
CA ALA A 112 12.72 -18.54 11.30
C ALA A 112 12.96 -17.03 11.39
N ASN A 113 13.66 -16.56 12.43
CA ASN A 113 14.00 -15.16 12.60
C ASN A 113 14.90 -14.65 11.47
N TRP A 114 15.89 -15.43 11.04
CA TRP A 114 16.76 -15.05 9.94
C TRP A 114 15.96 -14.83 8.64
N PHE A 115 15.05 -15.75 8.30
CA PHE A 115 14.22 -15.63 7.09
C PHE A 115 13.13 -14.55 7.22
N ARG A 116 12.71 -14.22 8.44
CA ARG A 116 11.82 -13.06 8.67
C ARG A 116 12.56 -11.74 8.39
N ILE A 117 13.77 -11.62 8.88
CA ILE A 117 14.61 -10.43 8.76
C ILE A 117 15.06 -10.25 7.29
N ASN A 118 15.47 -11.32 6.62
CA ASN A 118 16.20 -11.24 5.35
C ASN A 118 15.38 -11.75 4.15
N PRO A 119 15.36 -11.03 3.04
CA PRO A 119 15.91 -9.68 2.91
C PRO A 119 15.03 -8.62 3.60
N HIS A 120 15.62 -7.46 3.85
CA HIS A 120 14.92 -6.28 4.35
C HIS A 120 15.15 -5.12 3.39
N ARG A 121 14.27 -4.11 3.46
CA ARG A 121 14.36 -2.95 2.58
C ARG A 121 15.36 -1.94 3.12
N LEU A 122 16.17 -1.37 2.22
CA LEU A 122 17.19 -0.39 2.56
C LEU A 122 16.63 1.02 2.62
N HIS A 123 17.18 1.82 3.53
CA HIS A 123 17.25 3.27 3.40
C HIS A 123 18.45 3.60 2.51
N LEU A 124 18.23 4.20 1.34
CA LEU A 124 19.26 4.38 0.32
C LEU A 124 20.26 5.50 0.63
N GLY A 125 19.94 6.39 1.56
CA GLY A 125 20.81 7.46 1.98
C GLY A 125 20.06 8.72 2.36
N ILE A 126 20.68 9.51 3.21
CA ILE A 126 20.22 10.83 3.62
C ILE A 126 20.76 11.86 2.64
N VAL A 127 19.89 12.75 2.16
CA VAL A 127 20.27 13.94 1.39
C VAL A 127 19.71 15.15 2.13
N GLY A 128 20.57 15.89 2.83
CA GLY A 128 20.16 16.98 3.72
C GLY A 128 21.01 18.23 3.53
N LEU A 129 20.57 19.36 4.08
CA LEU A 129 21.41 20.55 4.17
C LEU A 129 22.54 20.31 5.17
N GLU A 130 23.74 20.77 4.84
CA GLU A 130 24.89 20.71 5.73
C GLU A 130 24.82 21.91 6.69
N LEU A 131 24.24 21.69 7.87
CA LEU A 131 24.03 22.69 8.90
C LEU A 131 24.41 22.11 10.27
N PRO A 132 25.70 21.78 10.51
CA PRO A 132 26.11 20.99 11.67
C PRO A 132 25.84 21.64 13.02
N GLU A 133 25.77 22.98 13.06
CA GLU A 133 25.54 23.76 14.31
C GLU A 133 24.04 24.07 14.52
N ALA A 134 23.18 23.79 13.55
CA ALA A 134 21.77 24.16 13.64
C ALA A 134 20.92 23.05 14.27
N LYS A 135 19.88 23.46 15.00
CA LYS A 135 18.84 22.57 15.55
C LYS A 135 17.51 22.94 14.93
N PRO A 136 16.54 22.01 14.89
CA PRO A 136 15.20 22.31 14.37
C PRO A 136 14.56 23.53 15.03
N GLU A 137 14.83 23.75 16.32
CA GLU A 137 14.29 24.87 17.11
C GLU A 137 14.86 26.23 16.70
N ASP A 138 15.98 26.25 15.97
CA ASP A 138 16.61 27.49 15.49
C ASP A 138 15.92 28.04 14.25
N VAL A 139 14.99 27.31 13.65
CA VAL A 139 14.33 27.67 12.41
C VAL A 139 13.13 28.57 12.66
N LYS A 140 12.99 29.59 11.84
CA LYS A 140 11.91 30.56 11.90
C LYS A 140 11.29 30.79 10.53
N ASN A 141 10.06 31.29 10.53
CA ASN A 141 9.35 31.72 9.32
C ASN A 141 9.20 30.58 8.30
N ILE A 142 8.83 29.38 8.78
CA ILE A 142 8.62 28.23 7.94
C ILE A 142 7.34 28.39 7.14
N ARG A 143 7.44 28.19 5.83
CA ARG A 143 6.30 27.98 4.94
C ARG A 143 6.71 27.00 3.86
N GLN A 144 6.18 25.79 3.94
CA GLN A 144 6.45 24.72 2.97
C GLN A 144 5.13 24.21 2.40
N MET A 145 5.06 24.06 1.09
CA MET A 145 3.86 23.58 0.40
C MET A 145 4.22 22.44 -0.53
N LEU A 146 3.45 21.36 -0.46
CA LEU A 146 3.43 20.35 -1.51
C LEU A 146 2.41 20.78 -2.56
N ASN A 147 2.89 21.17 -3.73
CA ASN A 147 2.04 21.46 -4.89
C ASN A 147 1.79 20.13 -5.63
N MET A 148 0.66 19.51 -5.35
CA MET A 148 0.33 18.21 -5.94
C MET A 148 0.02 18.28 -7.42
N TRP A 149 -0.44 19.43 -7.90
CA TRP A 149 -0.71 19.63 -9.32
C TRP A 149 0.56 19.51 -10.17
N GLN A 150 1.70 19.93 -9.61
CA GLN A 150 2.99 19.92 -10.30
C GLN A 150 3.98 18.87 -9.75
N GLY A 151 3.65 18.24 -8.63
CA GLY A 151 4.54 17.26 -8.01
C GLY A 151 5.81 17.86 -7.44
N ILE A 152 5.73 19.07 -6.88
CA ILE A 152 6.89 19.78 -6.34
C ILE A 152 6.62 20.30 -4.93
N ILE A 153 7.63 20.21 -4.07
CA ILE A 153 7.62 20.82 -2.75
C ILE A 153 8.40 22.11 -2.84
N THR A 154 7.79 23.22 -2.42
CA THR A 154 8.44 24.53 -2.36
C THR A 154 8.39 25.02 -0.92
N GLY A 155 9.50 25.58 -0.42
CA GLY A 155 9.54 26.05 0.96
C GLY A 155 10.48 27.23 1.16
N ASN A 156 10.15 28.01 2.18
CA ASN A 156 10.96 29.12 2.66
C ASN A 156 11.13 28.98 4.17
N PHE A 157 12.30 29.32 4.69
CA PHE A 157 12.59 29.31 6.13
C PHE A 157 13.84 30.12 6.40
N ASN A 158 14.02 30.52 7.67
CA ASN A 158 15.19 31.23 8.12
C ASN A 158 15.91 30.44 9.20
N ILE A 159 17.22 30.36 9.09
CA ILE A 159 18.10 29.81 10.14
C ILE A 159 19.26 30.79 10.36
N ASN A 160 19.46 31.26 11.58
CA ASN A 160 20.62 32.11 11.97
C ASN A 160 20.83 33.29 11.00
N ASN A 161 19.76 34.03 10.71
CA ASN A 161 19.72 35.18 9.81
C ASN A 161 19.97 34.84 8.32
N VAL A 162 19.98 33.58 7.95
CA VAL A 162 20.05 33.15 6.54
C VAL A 162 18.65 32.76 6.08
N SER A 163 18.22 33.30 4.94
CA SER A 163 16.94 32.97 4.31
C SER A 163 17.16 31.91 3.24
N TYR A 164 16.40 30.82 3.32
CA TYR A 164 16.45 29.72 2.35
C TYR A 164 15.16 29.64 1.54
N GLU A 165 15.31 29.37 0.27
CA GLU A 165 14.23 29.01 -0.65
C GLU A 165 14.61 27.68 -1.29
N VAL A 166 13.78 26.64 -1.13
CA VAL A 166 14.09 25.28 -1.59
C VAL A 166 12.95 24.74 -2.42
N LYS A 167 13.29 24.12 -3.57
CA LYS A 167 12.36 23.37 -4.42
C LYS A 167 12.86 21.93 -4.52
N THR A 168 11.94 20.96 -4.32
CA THR A 168 12.25 19.54 -4.33
C THR A 168 11.22 18.79 -5.17
N THR A 169 11.68 17.96 -6.11
CA THR A 169 10.81 17.12 -6.92
C THR A 169 11.47 15.77 -7.21
N CYS A 170 10.66 14.81 -7.66
CA CYS A 170 11.13 13.51 -8.14
C CYS A 170 10.81 13.37 -9.63
N HIS A 171 11.79 12.91 -10.40
CA HIS A 171 11.58 12.59 -11.81
C HIS A 171 10.54 11.47 -11.95
N PRO A 172 9.56 11.57 -12.85
CA PRO A 172 8.49 10.56 -12.94
C PRO A 172 8.96 9.20 -13.47
N ASN A 173 10.07 9.13 -14.20
CA ASN A 173 10.55 7.92 -14.86
C ASN A 173 11.95 7.48 -14.41
N ARG A 174 12.52 8.16 -13.43
CA ARG A 174 13.85 7.86 -12.89
C ARG A 174 13.79 7.96 -11.37
N ASP A 175 14.56 7.14 -10.69
CA ASP A 175 14.70 7.21 -9.23
C ASP A 175 15.66 8.33 -8.87
N GLU A 176 15.27 9.54 -9.24
CA GLU A 176 16.07 10.74 -9.24
C GLU A 176 15.33 11.90 -8.60
N ILE A 177 15.93 12.51 -7.58
CA ILE A 177 15.46 13.75 -6.98
C ILE A 177 16.18 14.93 -7.61
N ALA A 178 15.45 16.05 -7.75
CA ALA A 178 15.98 17.33 -8.22
C ALA A 178 15.70 18.39 -7.17
N ILE A 179 16.74 19.10 -6.77
CA ILE A 179 16.67 20.08 -5.68
C ILE A 179 17.33 21.39 -6.12
N GLN A 180 16.61 22.51 -5.90
CA GLN A 180 17.11 23.84 -6.13
C GLN A 180 17.10 24.61 -4.81
N ILE A 181 18.27 25.12 -4.42
CA ILE A 181 18.45 25.85 -3.15
C ILE A 181 18.95 27.25 -3.46
N LYS A 182 18.31 28.25 -2.87
CA LYS A 182 18.82 29.63 -2.80
C LYS A 182 18.99 30.00 -1.33
N ALA A 183 20.15 30.50 -0.97
CA ALA A 183 20.45 30.95 0.38
C ALA A 183 20.90 32.39 0.37
N LYS A 184 20.18 33.26 1.05
CA LYS A 184 20.56 34.67 1.16
C LYS A 184 21.38 34.87 2.44
N GLY A 185 22.66 35.17 2.24
CA GLY A 185 23.60 35.37 3.36
C GLY A 185 24.54 34.20 3.60
N MET A 186 24.53 33.16 2.76
CA MET A 186 25.39 32.00 2.89
C MET A 186 25.56 31.25 1.57
N LYS A 187 26.68 30.56 1.41
CA LYS A 187 26.88 29.59 0.33
C LYS A 187 26.33 28.24 0.79
N PRO A 188 25.28 27.69 0.17
CA PRO A 188 24.68 26.45 0.66
C PRO A 188 25.55 25.24 0.40
N ALA A 189 25.43 24.24 1.28
CA ALA A 189 26.05 22.93 1.14
C ALA A 189 25.03 21.85 1.47
N VAL A 190 25.20 20.68 0.84
CA VAL A 190 24.33 19.52 1.03
C VAL A 190 25.18 18.33 1.43
N ASN A 191 24.68 17.51 2.35
CA ASN A 191 25.33 16.27 2.74
C ASN A 191 24.62 15.05 2.16
N PHE A 192 25.42 14.01 1.89
CA PHE A 192 24.99 12.70 1.46
C PHE A 192 25.58 11.71 2.48
N ARG A 193 24.70 11.05 3.24
CA ARG A 193 25.11 10.16 4.31
C ARG A 193 24.46 8.80 4.14
N PHE A 194 25.22 7.73 4.32
CA PHE A 194 24.77 6.39 4.01
C PHE A 194 24.84 5.49 5.25
N PRO A 195 23.69 5.01 5.75
CA PRO A 195 23.65 4.09 6.88
C PRO A 195 23.85 2.64 6.46
N TYR A 196 24.22 1.80 7.43
CA TYR A 196 24.03 0.37 7.36
C TYR A 196 22.62 0.03 7.83
N PRO A 197 21.97 -1.05 7.33
CA PRO A 197 20.62 -1.39 7.80
C PRO A 197 20.60 -1.95 9.22
N THR A 198 19.47 -1.79 9.90
CA THR A 198 19.24 -2.30 11.25
C THR A 198 18.75 -3.73 11.27
N GLY A 199 17.99 -4.16 10.26
CA GLY A 199 17.29 -5.44 10.28
C GLY A 199 16.14 -5.50 11.29
N GLU A 200 15.65 -4.35 11.74
CA GLU A 200 14.52 -4.28 12.66
C GLU A 200 13.17 -4.46 11.95
N HIS A 201 12.17 -4.89 12.72
CA HIS A 201 10.82 -5.13 12.20
C HIS A 201 10.20 -3.87 11.61
N SER A 202 10.26 -2.76 12.35
CA SER A 202 9.68 -1.48 11.94
C SER A 202 10.57 -0.34 12.41
N ASP A 203 11.29 0.27 11.48
CA ASP A 203 12.09 1.46 11.75
C ASP A 203 12.54 2.13 10.43
N ASP A 204 13.35 3.18 10.54
CA ASP A 204 13.93 3.89 9.41
C ASP A 204 15.07 3.12 8.71
N ALA A 205 15.46 1.96 9.23
CA ALA A 205 16.53 1.10 8.73
C ALA A 205 17.92 1.78 8.73
N CYS A 206 18.17 2.69 9.66
CA CYS A 206 19.42 3.43 9.75
C CYS A 206 20.25 3.02 10.96
N ASN A 207 21.31 2.25 10.74
CA ASN A 207 22.33 1.96 11.74
C ASN A 207 23.59 2.79 11.44
N TRP A 208 23.83 3.83 12.24
CA TRP A 208 24.94 4.75 12.08
C TRP A 208 26.21 4.31 12.84
N ASN A 209 26.18 3.16 13.50
CA ASN A 209 27.28 2.63 14.32
C ASN A 209 27.95 1.39 13.71
N ALA A 210 27.89 1.27 12.38
CA ALA A 210 28.42 0.10 11.66
C ALA A 210 29.26 0.51 10.44
N ASP A 211 30.00 1.58 10.53
CA ASP A 211 30.77 2.15 9.42
C ASP A 211 31.76 1.16 8.81
N ASP A 212 32.28 0.21 9.60
CA ASP A 212 33.21 -0.82 9.17
C ASP A 212 32.56 -1.98 8.41
N LYS A 213 31.23 -2.05 8.37
CA LYS A 213 30.50 -3.17 7.74
C LYS A 213 30.11 -2.93 6.29
N HIS A 214 30.32 -1.73 5.78
CA HIS A 214 29.95 -1.38 4.43
C HIS A 214 30.93 -0.36 3.84
N ALA A 215 30.86 -0.14 2.53
CA ALA A 215 31.76 0.75 1.85
C ALA A 215 31.01 1.73 0.95
N THR A 216 31.50 2.95 0.89
CA THR A 216 31.07 3.98 -0.06
C THR A 216 32.31 4.48 -0.81
N THR A 217 32.33 4.32 -2.12
CA THR A 217 33.51 4.63 -2.95
C THR A 217 33.13 5.56 -4.08
N VAL A 218 33.89 6.63 -4.29
CA VAL A 218 33.74 7.47 -5.47
C VAL A 218 34.39 6.73 -6.64
N VAL A 219 33.57 6.29 -7.60
CA VAL A 219 34.05 5.48 -8.74
C VAL A 219 34.19 6.29 -10.03
N ARG A 220 33.59 7.48 -10.08
CA ARG A 220 33.73 8.39 -11.22
C ARG A 220 33.51 9.83 -10.72
N THR A 221 34.32 10.75 -11.23
CA THR A 221 34.13 12.19 -11.02
C THR A 221 34.34 12.95 -12.32
N THR A 222 33.57 13.99 -12.51
CA THR A 222 33.79 15.00 -13.55
C THR A 222 33.75 16.37 -12.87
N GLU A 223 33.84 17.43 -13.65
CA GLU A 223 33.78 18.80 -13.13
C GLU A 223 32.47 19.07 -12.39
N ASN A 224 31.36 18.46 -12.81
CA ASN A 224 30.01 18.74 -12.29
C ASN A 224 29.21 17.48 -11.93
N SER A 225 29.89 16.34 -11.76
CA SER A 225 29.19 15.10 -11.39
C SER A 225 30.10 14.13 -10.63
N ALA A 226 29.47 13.19 -9.94
CA ALA A 226 30.14 12.10 -9.28
C ALA A 226 29.24 10.86 -9.21
N VAL A 227 29.83 9.68 -9.24
CA VAL A 227 29.14 8.41 -9.01
C VAL A 227 29.75 7.76 -7.78
N LEU A 228 28.89 7.49 -6.79
CA LEU A 228 29.26 6.77 -5.58
C LEU A 228 28.78 5.33 -5.70
N LYS A 229 29.65 4.37 -5.36
CA LYS A 229 29.30 2.95 -5.28
C LYS A 229 29.09 2.58 -3.82
N ARG A 230 27.96 1.98 -3.53
CA ARG A 230 27.65 1.45 -2.21
C ARG A 230 27.74 -0.06 -2.20
N GLU A 231 28.45 -0.60 -1.21
CA GLU A 231 28.64 -2.04 -1.05
C GLU A 231 28.26 -2.43 0.38
N LEU A 232 27.27 -3.28 0.53
CA LEU A 232 26.77 -3.79 1.80
C LEU A 232 26.63 -5.31 1.68
N ASP A 233 27.60 -6.06 2.20
CA ASP A 233 27.66 -7.52 2.03
C ASP A 233 27.59 -7.88 0.53
N SER A 234 26.56 -8.59 0.09
CA SER A 234 26.37 -8.94 -1.33
C SER A 234 25.56 -7.90 -2.12
N THR A 235 25.08 -6.84 -1.46
CA THR A 235 24.27 -5.80 -2.11
C THR A 235 25.14 -4.68 -2.62
N VAL A 236 24.93 -4.28 -3.87
CA VAL A 236 25.61 -3.14 -4.50
C VAL A 236 24.56 -2.23 -5.12
N TYR A 237 24.69 -0.93 -4.90
CA TYR A 237 23.93 0.06 -5.64
C TYR A 237 24.77 1.32 -5.86
N PHE A 238 24.25 2.24 -6.69
CA PHE A 238 24.99 3.42 -7.12
C PHE A 238 24.17 4.68 -6.86
N VAL A 239 24.89 5.76 -6.55
CA VAL A 239 24.32 7.09 -6.34
C VAL A 239 25.04 8.04 -7.27
N GLN A 240 24.32 8.60 -8.23
CA GLN A 240 24.86 9.54 -9.20
C GLN A 240 24.42 10.97 -8.88
N LEU A 241 25.39 11.81 -8.62
CA LEU A 241 25.20 13.24 -8.36
C LEU A 241 25.55 14.05 -9.59
N GLN A 242 24.79 15.11 -9.87
CA GLN A 242 25.07 16.07 -10.93
C GLN A 242 24.63 17.43 -10.46
N TRP A 243 25.47 18.46 -10.65
CA TRP A 243 25.17 19.83 -10.25
C TRP A 243 25.39 20.79 -11.40
N GLU A 244 24.72 21.95 -11.34
CA GLU A 244 24.60 22.87 -12.48
C GLU A 244 25.41 24.15 -12.32
N ASN A 245 25.83 24.46 -11.09
CA ASN A 245 26.66 25.62 -10.81
C ASN A 245 27.99 25.15 -10.18
N GLU A 246 28.93 26.05 -10.07
CA GLU A 246 30.24 25.71 -9.50
C GLU A 246 30.08 25.22 -8.05
N ALA A 247 30.55 24.01 -7.82
CA ALA A 247 30.48 23.35 -6.52
C ALA A 247 31.55 22.27 -6.43
N GLU A 248 31.89 21.86 -5.21
CA GLU A 248 32.89 20.84 -4.96
C GLU A 248 32.35 19.77 -4.01
N LEU A 249 32.52 18.50 -4.40
CA LEU A 249 32.18 17.35 -3.58
C LEU A 249 33.41 16.87 -2.82
N LYS A 250 33.28 16.76 -1.48
CA LYS A 250 34.35 16.26 -0.61
C LYS A 250 33.82 15.19 0.33
N GLU A 251 34.62 14.15 0.57
CA GLU A 251 34.37 13.19 1.64
C GLU A 251 34.75 13.86 2.98
N LYS A 252 33.78 14.07 3.85
CA LYS A 252 33.97 14.65 5.18
C LYS A 252 34.41 13.60 6.19
N SER A 253 33.83 12.41 6.11
CA SER A 253 34.16 11.24 6.91
C SER A 253 33.60 9.98 6.19
N THR A 254 33.84 8.81 6.75
CA THR A 254 33.35 7.55 6.20
C THR A 254 31.81 7.61 6.00
N HIS A 255 31.36 7.32 4.78
CA HIS A 255 29.94 7.38 4.37
C HIS A 255 29.29 8.74 4.47
N TYR A 256 30.08 9.81 4.50
CA TYR A 256 29.60 11.18 4.68
C TYR A 256 30.29 12.11 3.67
N PHE A 257 29.52 12.62 2.70
CA PHE A 257 30.02 13.49 1.62
C PHE A 257 29.30 14.82 1.67
N VAL A 258 30.00 15.89 1.35
CA VAL A 258 29.45 17.25 1.32
C VAL A 258 29.69 17.88 -0.04
N LEU A 259 28.62 18.37 -0.66
CA LEU A 259 28.65 19.17 -1.88
C LEU A 259 28.52 20.64 -1.48
N GLN A 260 29.60 21.40 -1.62
CA GLN A 260 29.66 22.81 -1.23
C GLN A 260 29.58 23.69 -2.46
N SER A 261 28.59 24.59 -2.50
CA SER A 261 28.46 25.57 -3.56
C SER A 261 29.50 26.68 -3.42
N ALA A 262 29.95 27.24 -4.54
CA ALA A 262 30.78 28.43 -4.61
C ALA A 262 29.96 29.74 -4.65
N ALA A 263 28.64 29.66 -4.78
CA ALA A 263 27.72 30.79 -4.88
C ALA A 263 26.58 30.65 -3.82
N ASP A 264 25.61 31.56 -3.88
CA ASP A 264 24.46 31.59 -2.98
C ASP A 264 23.32 30.66 -3.42
N GLN A 265 23.56 29.81 -4.39
CA GLN A 265 22.62 28.81 -4.87
C GLN A 265 23.30 27.48 -5.12
N LEU A 266 22.52 26.41 -5.04
CA LEU A 266 22.96 25.06 -5.37
C LEU A 266 21.80 24.29 -5.99
N ASN A 267 21.94 23.95 -7.27
CA ASN A 267 20.98 23.15 -8.02
C ASN A 267 21.63 21.82 -8.38
N PHE A 268 21.02 20.72 -7.95
CA PHE A 268 21.59 19.39 -8.20
C PHE A 268 20.51 18.34 -8.35
N THR A 269 20.91 17.21 -8.97
CA THR A 269 20.11 15.99 -9.05
C THR A 269 20.88 14.84 -8.43
N CYS A 270 20.14 13.91 -7.83
CA CYS A 270 20.69 12.71 -7.21
C CYS A 270 19.85 11.51 -7.65
N CYS A 271 20.47 10.59 -8.39
CA CYS A 271 19.82 9.41 -8.94
C CYS A 271 20.35 8.14 -8.25
N PHE A 272 19.43 7.30 -7.77
CA PHE A 272 19.76 6.01 -7.15
C PHE A 272 19.48 4.89 -8.17
N SER A 273 20.42 3.94 -8.29
CA SER A 273 20.31 2.86 -9.28
C SER A 273 20.90 1.54 -8.74
N PRO A 274 20.25 0.40 -9.01
CA PRO A 274 20.82 -0.91 -8.66
C PRO A 274 21.99 -1.30 -9.57
N THR A 275 22.17 -0.62 -10.71
CA THR A 275 23.22 -0.89 -11.69
C THR A 275 24.07 0.36 -11.92
N TYR A 276 25.28 0.17 -12.43
CA TYR A 276 26.15 1.29 -12.76
C TYR A 276 25.45 2.22 -13.74
N PRO A 277 25.35 3.54 -13.43
CA PRO A 277 24.65 4.51 -14.29
C PRO A 277 25.47 4.82 -15.54
N GLU A 278 24.94 4.51 -16.71
CA GLU A 278 25.57 4.81 -17.99
C GLU A 278 25.14 6.16 -18.56
N ASP A 279 23.92 6.57 -18.21
CA ASP A 279 23.33 7.84 -18.66
C ASP A 279 23.56 8.95 -17.63
N GLU A 280 23.64 10.18 -18.11
CA GLU A 280 23.67 11.36 -17.23
C GLU A 280 22.31 11.58 -16.56
N ASN A 281 22.34 12.22 -15.39
CA ASN A 281 21.10 12.69 -14.75
C ASN A 281 20.45 13.78 -15.61
N SER A 282 19.15 13.98 -15.39
CA SER A 282 18.45 15.17 -15.92
C SER A 282 18.97 16.43 -15.22
N THR A 283 18.77 17.58 -15.82
CA THR A 283 18.93 18.86 -15.10
C THR A 283 17.76 19.04 -14.14
N THR A 284 17.91 19.95 -13.16
CA THR A 284 16.82 20.25 -12.24
C THR A 284 15.58 20.78 -12.96
N GLU A 285 15.78 21.66 -13.96
CA GLU A 285 14.67 22.19 -14.78
C GLU A 285 13.97 21.11 -15.60
N GLN A 286 14.74 20.17 -16.17
CA GLN A 286 14.17 19.03 -16.90
C GLN A 286 13.32 18.15 -15.98
N SER A 287 13.79 17.87 -14.76
CA SER A 287 13.06 17.07 -13.79
C SER A 287 11.80 17.77 -13.31
N ILE A 288 11.87 19.08 -13.05
CA ILE A 288 10.71 19.89 -12.64
C ILE A 288 9.64 19.87 -13.74
N ALA A 289 10.07 20.08 -15.00
CA ALA A 289 9.17 20.05 -16.15
C ALA A 289 8.55 18.68 -16.38
N ALA A 290 9.34 17.61 -16.27
CA ALA A 290 8.86 16.24 -16.42
C ALA A 290 7.85 15.86 -15.33
N ALA A 291 8.10 16.23 -14.07
CA ALA A 291 7.19 16.02 -12.97
C ALA A 291 5.87 16.79 -13.18
N ALA A 292 5.94 18.07 -13.57
CA ALA A 292 4.75 18.87 -13.84
C ALA A 292 3.90 18.25 -14.95
N ASP A 293 4.52 17.81 -16.04
CA ASP A 293 3.81 17.17 -17.15
C ASP A 293 3.13 15.87 -16.71
N TYR A 294 3.84 15.03 -15.94
CA TYR A 294 3.29 13.78 -15.41
C TYR A 294 2.08 14.04 -14.50
N TRP A 295 2.20 14.96 -13.53
CA TRP A 295 1.14 15.21 -12.56
C TRP A 295 -0.07 15.92 -13.16
N HIS A 296 0.14 16.81 -14.14
CA HIS A 296 -0.98 17.40 -14.90
C HIS A 296 -1.78 16.29 -15.57
N ARG A 297 -1.13 15.36 -16.26
CA ARG A 297 -1.80 14.23 -16.91
C ARG A 297 -2.46 13.30 -15.92
N PHE A 298 -1.81 13.06 -14.78
CA PHE A 298 -2.38 12.22 -13.71
C PHE A 298 -3.73 12.77 -13.22
N TRP A 299 -3.79 14.08 -12.94
CA TRP A 299 -4.99 14.71 -12.43
C TRP A 299 -6.04 14.96 -13.51
N GLU A 300 -5.64 15.29 -14.71
CA GLU A 300 -6.54 15.54 -15.85
C GLU A 300 -7.18 14.27 -16.40
N ASN A 301 -6.52 13.12 -16.27
CA ASN A 301 -7.03 11.81 -16.64
C ASN A 301 -7.53 11.05 -15.42
N GLY A 302 -8.30 9.99 -15.65
CA GLY A 302 -8.88 9.23 -14.57
C GLY A 302 -10.09 9.90 -13.94
N ALA A 303 -10.50 9.38 -12.79
CA ALA A 303 -11.66 9.89 -12.08
C ALA A 303 -11.34 11.14 -11.26
N ALA A 304 -12.38 11.89 -10.95
CA ALA A 304 -12.33 13.01 -10.02
C ALA A 304 -13.62 13.09 -9.21
N VAL A 305 -13.51 13.59 -7.99
CA VAL A 305 -14.65 13.81 -7.08
C VAL A 305 -14.50 15.20 -6.46
N ASP A 306 -15.57 15.99 -6.52
CA ASP A 306 -15.61 17.36 -6.02
C ASP A 306 -16.71 17.50 -4.97
N PHE A 307 -16.31 17.84 -3.76
CA PHE A 307 -17.21 18.04 -2.61
C PHE A 307 -17.51 19.51 -2.33
N SER A 308 -17.07 20.44 -3.20
CA SER A 308 -17.18 21.89 -2.92
C SER A 308 -18.61 22.41 -2.82
N GLN A 309 -19.57 21.71 -3.43
CA GLN A 309 -20.98 22.07 -3.38
C GLN A 309 -21.73 21.45 -2.19
N CYS A 310 -21.07 20.60 -1.41
CA CYS A 310 -21.65 20.00 -0.23
C CYS A 310 -21.75 21.02 0.91
N THR A 311 -22.85 21.00 1.64
CA THR A 311 -23.09 21.89 2.79
C THR A 311 -22.81 21.22 4.13
N ASP A 312 -22.65 19.90 4.15
CA ASP A 312 -22.23 19.20 5.37
C ASP A 312 -20.82 19.67 5.76
N PRO A 313 -20.61 20.10 7.03
CA PRO A 313 -19.31 20.62 7.45
C PRO A 313 -18.16 19.61 7.37
N ARG A 314 -18.45 18.31 7.30
CA ARG A 314 -17.44 17.24 7.17
C ARG A 314 -16.89 17.08 5.76
N ALA A 315 -17.57 17.64 4.76
CA ALA A 315 -17.25 17.42 3.35
C ALA A 315 -15.86 17.92 2.97
N LYS A 316 -15.42 19.04 3.52
CA LYS A 316 -14.11 19.62 3.25
C LYS A 316 -12.97 18.69 3.71
N GLU A 317 -13.10 18.11 4.89
CA GLU A 317 -12.12 17.15 5.41
C GLU A 317 -12.11 15.86 4.60
N LEU A 318 -13.28 15.38 4.19
CA LEU A 318 -13.36 14.19 3.33
C LEU A 318 -12.67 14.44 1.99
N GLU A 319 -12.89 15.59 1.36
CA GLU A 319 -12.23 15.95 0.12
C GLU A 319 -10.70 15.99 0.27
N ARG A 320 -10.22 16.59 1.36
CA ARG A 320 -8.79 16.67 1.66
C ARG A 320 -8.16 15.25 1.71
N ARG A 321 -8.79 14.36 2.47
CA ARG A 321 -8.32 12.96 2.60
C ARG A 321 -8.31 12.25 1.25
N VAL A 322 -9.34 12.48 0.44
CA VAL A 322 -9.49 11.83 -0.88
C VAL A 322 -8.43 12.33 -1.87
N VAL A 323 -8.18 13.63 -1.95
CA VAL A 323 -7.18 14.18 -2.86
C VAL A 323 -5.76 13.73 -2.44
N LEU A 324 -5.43 13.89 -1.17
CA LEU A 324 -4.11 13.49 -0.65
C LEU A 324 -3.86 11.99 -0.79
N SER A 325 -4.88 11.16 -0.58
CA SER A 325 -4.74 9.70 -0.73
C SER A 325 -4.42 9.30 -2.17
N GLN A 326 -4.94 10.00 -3.17
CA GLN A 326 -4.60 9.75 -4.58
C GLN A 326 -3.11 10.01 -4.83
N TYR A 327 -2.60 11.13 -4.35
CA TYR A 327 -1.18 11.48 -4.47
C TYR A 327 -0.29 10.46 -3.74
N LEU A 328 -0.60 10.17 -2.49
CA LEU A 328 0.22 9.30 -1.64
C LEU A 328 0.29 7.86 -2.16
N THR A 329 -0.82 7.30 -2.62
CA THR A 329 -0.82 5.94 -3.19
C THR A 329 -0.11 5.91 -4.55
N ALA A 330 -0.24 6.98 -5.35
CA ALA A 330 0.44 7.06 -6.64
C ALA A 330 1.96 7.07 -6.48
N ILE A 331 2.50 7.79 -5.50
CA ILE A 331 3.97 7.87 -5.32
C ILE A 331 4.57 6.65 -4.63
N GLN A 332 3.79 5.82 -3.92
CA GLN A 332 4.30 4.75 -3.06
C GLN A 332 3.74 3.36 -3.32
N CYS A 333 2.63 3.24 -4.07
CA CYS A 333 1.94 1.98 -4.26
C CYS A 333 1.75 1.59 -5.73
N SER A 334 2.49 2.19 -6.66
CA SER A 334 2.36 1.92 -8.09
C SER A 334 3.66 1.46 -8.74
N ALA A 335 4.44 0.69 -7.99
CA ALA A 335 5.68 0.08 -8.44
C ALA A 335 5.44 -1.16 -9.32
N SER A 336 6.51 -1.73 -9.85
CA SER A 336 6.49 -3.03 -10.53
C SER A 336 6.51 -4.21 -9.56
N THR A 337 6.52 -3.94 -8.24
CA THR A 337 6.43 -4.92 -7.16
C THR A 337 5.37 -4.49 -6.15
N PRO A 338 4.76 -5.45 -5.41
CA PRO A 338 3.76 -5.12 -4.40
C PRO A 338 4.31 -4.24 -3.27
N PRO A 339 3.51 -3.33 -2.72
CA PRO A 339 3.98 -2.44 -1.65
C PRO A 339 3.96 -3.10 -0.27
N GLN A 340 4.70 -2.48 0.67
CA GLN A 340 4.51 -2.68 2.10
C GLN A 340 3.47 -1.68 2.64
N GLU A 341 2.99 -1.88 3.87
CA GLU A 341 1.97 -1.01 4.49
C GLU A 341 2.41 0.46 4.58
N THR A 342 3.68 0.69 4.82
CA THR A 342 4.28 2.03 4.95
C THR A 342 4.83 2.58 3.63
N GLY A 343 4.51 1.93 2.54
CA GLY A 343 4.89 2.36 1.19
C GLY A 343 6.40 2.36 0.96
N LEU A 344 6.95 3.53 0.66
CA LEU A 344 8.38 3.73 0.39
C LEU A 344 8.96 4.81 1.32
N THR A 345 8.56 4.81 2.59
CA THR A 345 8.98 5.80 3.58
C THR A 345 9.84 5.18 4.67
N TYR A 346 9.37 4.12 5.31
CA TYR A 346 10.13 3.37 6.32
C TYR A 346 9.63 1.93 6.36
N ASN A 347 10.37 1.05 7.07
CA ASN A 347 10.05 -0.36 7.08
C ASN A 347 8.91 -0.69 8.04
N SER A 348 7.97 -1.51 7.54
CA SER A 348 7.02 -2.29 8.30
C SER A 348 7.22 -3.74 7.87
N TRP A 349 7.31 -4.66 8.83
CA TRP A 349 7.60 -6.06 8.51
C TRP A 349 8.87 -6.20 7.64
N TYR A 350 9.95 -5.56 8.07
CA TYR A 350 11.25 -5.57 7.38
C TYR A 350 11.19 -5.01 5.95
N GLY A 351 10.11 -4.36 5.57
CA GLY A 351 9.90 -3.83 4.22
C GLY A 351 9.34 -4.83 3.22
N LYS A 352 8.95 -6.03 3.65
CA LYS A 352 8.43 -7.08 2.78
C LYS A 352 7.08 -6.72 2.18
N PHE A 353 6.73 -7.38 1.08
CA PHE A 353 5.47 -7.15 0.37
C PHE A 353 4.29 -7.67 1.20
N HIS A 354 3.24 -6.87 1.29
CA HIS A 354 2.02 -7.20 2.01
C HIS A 354 0.95 -7.63 1.00
N LEU A 355 0.87 -8.92 0.67
CA LEU A 355 -0.08 -9.37 -0.35
C LEU A 355 -1.53 -9.35 0.15
N GLU A 356 -1.78 -9.45 1.46
CA GLU A 356 -3.14 -9.28 1.97
C GLU A 356 -3.64 -7.86 1.78
N MET A 357 -2.73 -6.88 1.70
CA MET A 357 -3.07 -5.48 1.53
C MET A 357 -3.07 -5.01 0.08
N ILE A 358 -2.65 -5.83 -0.88
CA ILE A 358 -2.52 -5.37 -2.27
C ILE A 358 -3.85 -4.89 -2.86
N TRP A 359 -4.96 -5.50 -2.48
CA TRP A 359 -6.28 -5.05 -2.90
C TRP A 359 -6.57 -3.64 -2.35
N TRP A 360 -6.26 -3.42 -1.07
CA TRP A 360 -6.41 -2.11 -0.41
C TRP A 360 -5.46 -1.07 -1.00
N HIS A 361 -4.26 -1.46 -1.38
CA HIS A 361 -3.29 -0.56 -2.01
C HIS A 361 -3.69 -0.16 -3.43
N GLN A 362 -4.31 -1.04 -4.21
CA GLN A 362 -4.35 -0.88 -5.67
C GLN A 362 -5.71 -0.99 -6.34
N ALA A 363 -6.74 -1.54 -5.70
CA ALA A 363 -8.05 -1.70 -6.33
C ALA A 363 -8.63 -0.35 -6.81
N HIS A 364 -8.42 0.69 -6.04
CA HIS A 364 -8.88 2.04 -6.37
C HIS A 364 -8.32 2.56 -7.70
N PHE A 365 -7.10 2.21 -8.07
CA PHE A 365 -6.51 2.71 -9.32
C PHE A 365 -7.38 2.34 -10.52
N ALA A 366 -7.80 1.08 -10.62
CA ALA A 366 -8.66 0.65 -11.71
C ALA A 366 -10.04 1.32 -11.63
N LEU A 367 -10.63 1.40 -10.44
CA LEU A 367 -11.92 2.04 -10.22
C LEU A 367 -11.89 3.54 -10.53
N TRP A 368 -10.78 4.20 -10.28
CA TRP A 368 -10.55 5.62 -10.61
C TRP A 368 -10.06 5.80 -12.04
N ASN A 369 -10.20 4.79 -12.88
CA ASN A 369 -9.85 4.79 -14.30
C ASN A 369 -8.37 5.09 -14.56
N ARG A 370 -7.51 4.52 -13.73
CA ARG A 370 -6.04 4.52 -13.85
C ARG A 370 -5.51 3.08 -13.87
N PRO A 371 -6.02 2.21 -14.76
CA PRO A 371 -5.66 0.79 -14.75
C PRO A 371 -4.18 0.54 -15.06
N GLN A 372 -3.51 1.47 -15.72
CA GLN A 372 -2.09 1.37 -16.04
C GLN A 372 -1.21 1.23 -14.78
N MET A 373 -1.68 1.68 -13.61
CA MET A 373 -0.91 1.59 -12.37
C MET A 373 -0.85 0.16 -11.81
N PRO A 374 -1.97 -0.56 -11.58
CA PRO A 374 -1.88 -1.96 -11.20
C PRO A 374 -1.32 -2.85 -12.31
N GLU A 375 -1.44 -2.45 -13.58
CA GLU A 375 -0.83 -3.17 -14.70
C GLU A 375 0.71 -3.18 -14.63
N LYS A 376 1.34 -2.26 -13.93
CA LYS A 376 2.78 -2.30 -13.64
C LYS A 376 3.12 -3.37 -12.60
N THR A 377 2.27 -3.57 -11.62
CA THR A 377 2.55 -4.41 -10.44
C THR A 377 2.18 -5.87 -10.66
N LEU A 378 1.01 -6.15 -11.25
CA LEU A 378 0.49 -7.51 -11.37
C LEU A 378 1.40 -8.47 -12.16
N PRO A 379 2.20 -8.05 -13.15
CA PRO A 379 3.17 -8.95 -13.79
C PRO A 379 4.17 -9.60 -12.83
N TRP A 380 4.38 -9.02 -11.66
CA TRP A 380 5.20 -9.65 -10.61
C TRP A 380 4.67 -11.05 -10.24
N TYR A 381 3.36 -11.26 -10.24
CA TYR A 381 2.74 -12.57 -9.97
C TYR A 381 3.16 -13.63 -10.98
N HIS A 382 3.33 -13.26 -12.25
CA HIS A 382 3.91 -14.16 -13.26
C HIS A 382 5.34 -14.54 -12.93
N LYS A 383 6.13 -13.56 -12.52
CA LYS A 383 7.56 -13.75 -12.22
C LYS A 383 7.77 -14.74 -11.08
N VAL A 384 6.91 -14.73 -10.06
CA VAL A 384 7.02 -15.57 -8.88
C VAL A 384 6.09 -16.79 -8.89
N GLU A 385 5.38 -17.02 -9.99
CA GLU A 385 4.45 -18.16 -10.14
C GLU A 385 5.10 -19.50 -9.76
N PRO A 386 6.33 -19.84 -10.21
CA PRO A 386 6.94 -21.12 -9.82
C PRO A 386 7.12 -21.28 -8.31
N VAL A 387 7.44 -20.20 -7.59
CA VAL A 387 7.57 -20.22 -6.13
C VAL A 387 6.20 -20.44 -5.49
N ALA A 388 5.17 -19.75 -5.97
CA ALA A 388 3.80 -19.89 -5.46
C ALA A 388 3.26 -21.32 -5.70
N ARG A 389 3.59 -21.93 -6.83
CA ARG A 389 3.25 -23.33 -7.13
C ARG A 389 3.92 -24.30 -6.16
N ALA A 390 5.21 -24.10 -5.90
CA ALA A 390 5.95 -24.92 -4.95
C ALA A 390 5.37 -24.82 -3.53
N ILE A 391 4.93 -23.63 -3.12
CA ILE A 391 4.27 -23.43 -1.81
C ILE A 391 2.96 -24.24 -1.74
N ALA A 392 2.12 -24.15 -2.77
CA ALA A 392 0.87 -24.93 -2.83
C ALA A 392 1.15 -26.43 -2.71
N GLN A 393 2.08 -26.96 -3.50
CA GLN A 393 2.48 -28.36 -3.49
C GLN A 393 2.99 -28.81 -2.12
N ARG A 394 3.84 -28.00 -1.47
CA ARG A 394 4.35 -28.27 -0.13
C ARG A 394 3.22 -28.39 0.89
N GLN A 395 2.19 -27.55 0.79
CA GLN A 395 1.03 -27.59 1.67
C GLN A 395 0.01 -28.66 1.27
N GLY A 396 0.21 -29.31 0.11
CA GLY A 396 -0.66 -30.39 -0.37
C GLY A 396 -1.85 -29.91 -1.20
N PHE A 397 -1.78 -28.72 -1.79
CA PHE A 397 -2.83 -28.12 -2.63
C PHE A 397 -2.41 -28.03 -4.09
N ASP A 398 -3.40 -27.85 -4.96
CA ASP A 398 -3.22 -27.62 -6.39
C ASP A 398 -2.99 -26.12 -6.69
N GLY A 399 -2.62 -25.82 -7.92
CA GLY A 399 -2.49 -24.44 -8.38
C GLY A 399 -1.35 -23.67 -7.72
N VAL A 400 -1.61 -22.41 -7.40
CA VAL A 400 -0.62 -21.49 -6.81
C VAL A 400 -1.16 -20.88 -5.52
N ARG A 401 -0.27 -20.73 -4.53
CA ARG A 401 -0.59 -20.18 -3.22
C ARG A 401 0.08 -18.82 -3.04
N TRP A 402 -0.71 -17.78 -2.89
CA TRP A 402 -0.23 -16.43 -2.60
C TRP A 402 -0.21 -16.23 -1.08
N MET A 403 0.98 -15.95 -0.54
CA MET A 403 1.16 -15.82 0.91
C MET A 403 0.93 -14.38 1.37
N LYS A 404 0.77 -14.19 2.67
CA LYS A 404 0.57 -12.85 3.26
C LYS A 404 1.75 -11.92 2.99
N MET A 405 2.96 -12.40 3.33
CA MET A 405 4.19 -11.60 3.29
C MET A 405 5.22 -12.33 2.47
N THR A 406 5.79 -11.64 1.49
CA THR A 406 6.85 -12.21 0.67
C THR A 406 7.98 -11.20 0.44
N ASP A 407 9.13 -11.72 0.02
CA ASP A 407 10.21 -10.93 -0.55
C ASP A 407 10.03 -10.77 -2.07
N PRO A 408 10.93 -10.04 -2.77
CA PRO A 408 10.84 -9.88 -4.22
C PRO A 408 10.85 -11.20 -5.02
N SER A 409 11.44 -12.27 -4.50
CA SER A 409 11.48 -13.58 -5.16
C SER A 409 10.19 -14.39 -4.99
N GLY A 410 9.25 -13.89 -4.19
CA GLY A 410 8.03 -14.61 -3.85
C GLY A 410 8.18 -15.56 -2.66
N ARG A 411 9.37 -15.67 -2.09
CA ARG A 411 9.57 -16.50 -0.88
C ARG A 411 8.81 -15.88 0.29
N GLU A 412 8.02 -16.71 0.97
CA GLU A 412 7.24 -16.28 2.13
C GLU A 412 8.13 -15.96 3.34
N ALA A 413 7.69 -15.03 4.17
CA ALA A 413 8.27 -14.79 5.48
C ALA A 413 7.63 -15.76 6.48
N PRO A 414 8.43 -16.47 7.30
CA PRO A 414 7.88 -17.33 8.33
C PRO A 414 6.96 -16.58 9.29
N SER A 415 5.76 -17.10 9.53
CA SER A 415 4.78 -16.42 10.39
C SER A 415 3.75 -17.41 10.92
N SER A 416 3.54 -17.40 12.24
CA SER A 416 2.52 -18.23 12.90
C SER A 416 1.10 -17.73 12.67
N VAL A 417 0.94 -16.54 12.08
CA VAL A 417 -0.35 -15.96 11.65
C VAL A 417 -0.42 -15.94 10.13
N GLY A 418 0.54 -15.30 9.50
CA GLY A 418 0.51 -15.02 8.05
C GLY A 418 0.45 -16.27 7.18
N SER A 419 1.08 -17.36 7.60
CA SER A 419 1.08 -18.63 6.86
C SER A 419 -0.31 -19.25 6.74
N PHE A 420 -1.23 -18.90 7.64
CA PHE A 420 -2.60 -19.44 7.66
C PHE A 420 -3.65 -18.50 7.11
N LEU A 421 -3.30 -17.27 6.71
CA LEU A 421 -4.21 -16.36 6.07
C LEU A 421 -4.47 -16.81 4.63
N VAL A 422 -5.71 -16.72 4.18
CA VAL A 422 -6.11 -17.10 2.82
C VAL A 422 -6.90 -16.00 2.10
N TRP A 423 -7.27 -14.93 2.78
CA TRP A 423 -8.10 -13.89 2.18
C TRP A 423 -7.36 -13.07 1.11
N GLN A 424 -6.04 -13.13 1.08
CA GLN A 424 -5.24 -12.54 0.01
C GLN A 424 -5.20 -13.41 -1.25
N GLN A 425 -5.57 -14.68 -1.18
CA GLN A 425 -5.53 -15.60 -2.32
C GLN A 425 -6.39 -15.12 -3.49
N PRO A 426 -7.66 -14.71 -3.28
CA PRO A 426 -8.50 -14.26 -4.38
C PRO A 426 -8.15 -12.86 -4.92
N HIS A 427 -7.30 -12.09 -4.27
CA HIS A 427 -7.01 -10.70 -4.66
C HIS A 427 -6.58 -10.56 -6.12
N LEU A 428 -5.74 -11.48 -6.59
CA LEU A 428 -5.28 -11.45 -7.99
C LEU A 428 -6.45 -11.53 -8.97
N ILE A 429 -7.41 -12.42 -8.70
CA ILE A 429 -8.61 -12.58 -9.54
C ILE A 429 -9.43 -11.28 -9.54
N TYR A 430 -9.63 -10.68 -8.38
CA TYR A 430 -10.40 -9.45 -8.23
C TYR A 430 -9.72 -8.28 -8.96
N LEU A 431 -8.42 -8.09 -8.75
CA LEU A 431 -7.67 -7.02 -9.39
C LEU A 431 -7.63 -7.19 -10.92
N ALA A 432 -7.43 -8.40 -11.41
CA ALA A 432 -7.46 -8.69 -12.83
C ALA A 432 -8.84 -8.35 -13.43
N GLU A 433 -9.93 -8.68 -12.74
CA GLU A 433 -11.29 -8.33 -13.16
C GLU A 433 -11.49 -6.81 -13.23
N LEU A 434 -11.01 -6.07 -12.24
CA LEU A 434 -11.12 -4.60 -12.22
C LEU A 434 -10.33 -3.96 -13.38
N ILE A 435 -9.14 -4.46 -13.67
CA ILE A 435 -8.33 -4.00 -14.80
C ILE A 435 -9.04 -4.30 -16.13
N TYR A 436 -9.58 -5.51 -16.27
CA TYR A 436 -10.35 -5.91 -17.46
C TYR A 436 -11.52 -4.94 -17.69
N ARG A 437 -12.29 -4.63 -16.65
CA ARG A 437 -13.46 -3.72 -16.73
C ARG A 437 -13.07 -2.27 -17.03
N ALA A 438 -11.93 -1.82 -16.53
CA ALA A 438 -11.46 -0.44 -16.75
C ALA A 438 -11.02 -0.20 -18.19
N ASN A 439 -10.72 -1.26 -18.96
CA ASN A 439 -10.31 -1.15 -20.35
C ASN A 439 -11.51 -1.41 -21.27
N SER A 440 -12.07 -0.34 -21.81
CA SER A 440 -13.28 -0.40 -22.64
C SER A 440 -13.04 -0.85 -24.09
N GLN A 441 -11.78 -0.86 -24.54
CA GLN A 441 -11.41 -1.26 -25.90
C GLN A 441 -11.28 -2.78 -25.99
N THR A 442 -11.96 -3.40 -26.95
CA THR A 442 -11.99 -4.87 -27.12
C THR A 442 -10.59 -5.47 -27.24
N ASP A 443 -9.70 -4.86 -28.00
CA ASP A 443 -8.33 -5.37 -28.19
C ASP A 443 -7.52 -5.30 -26.88
N GLU A 444 -7.68 -4.24 -26.10
CA GLU A 444 -7.03 -4.13 -24.78
C GLU A 444 -7.58 -5.16 -23.79
N GLN A 445 -8.90 -5.39 -23.79
CA GLN A 445 -9.50 -6.43 -22.95
C GLN A 445 -8.99 -7.82 -23.31
N LYS A 446 -8.80 -8.11 -24.61
CA LYS A 446 -8.20 -9.39 -25.05
C LYS A 446 -6.77 -9.55 -24.57
N LYS A 447 -5.97 -8.49 -24.61
CA LYS A 447 -4.57 -8.51 -24.10
C LYS A 447 -4.56 -8.82 -22.61
N ILE A 448 -5.41 -8.16 -21.82
CA ILE A 448 -5.52 -8.36 -20.38
C ILE A 448 -5.98 -9.78 -20.07
N LEU A 449 -7.00 -10.26 -20.78
CA LEU A 449 -7.51 -11.62 -20.65
C LEU A 449 -6.38 -12.64 -20.90
N ASN A 450 -5.64 -12.50 -21.99
CA ASN A 450 -4.54 -13.40 -22.33
C ASN A 450 -3.39 -13.32 -21.33
N ALA A 451 -3.07 -12.11 -20.82
CA ALA A 451 -1.98 -11.92 -19.88
C ALA A 451 -2.25 -12.56 -18.52
N TYR A 452 -3.46 -12.43 -17.99
CA TYR A 452 -3.78 -12.86 -16.63
C TYR A 452 -4.56 -14.17 -16.52
N TYR A 453 -5.10 -14.70 -17.63
CA TYR A 453 -5.89 -15.92 -17.61
C TYR A 453 -5.19 -17.10 -16.93
N PRO A 454 -3.92 -17.40 -17.23
CA PRO A 454 -3.24 -18.52 -16.56
C PRO A 454 -3.16 -18.35 -15.06
N LEU A 455 -2.89 -17.13 -14.57
CA LEU A 455 -2.81 -16.84 -13.14
C LEU A 455 -4.18 -16.93 -12.46
N VAL A 456 -5.23 -16.44 -13.12
CA VAL A 456 -6.61 -16.54 -12.61
C VAL A 456 -7.01 -18.02 -12.47
N GLU A 457 -6.71 -18.83 -13.48
CA GLU A 457 -7.02 -20.27 -13.47
C GLU A 457 -6.26 -21.00 -12.36
N GLU A 458 -4.96 -20.78 -12.25
CA GLU A 458 -4.11 -21.42 -11.24
C GLU A 458 -4.48 -20.99 -9.82
N THR A 459 -4.85 -19.73 -9.63
CA THR A 459 -5.35 -19.20 -8.35
C THR A 459 -6.65 -19.90 -7.96
N ALA A 460 -7.57 -20.06 -8.90
CA ALA A 460 -8.83 -20.78 -8.68
C ALA A 460 -8.62 -22.27 -8.40
N GLU A 461 -7.65 -22.91 -9.05
CA GLU A 461 -7.30 -24.31 -8.77
C GLU A 461 -6.90 -24.51 -7.32
N PHE A 462 -6.09 -23.61 -6.76
CA PHE A 462 -5.78 -23.64 -5.33
C PHE A 462 -7.03 -23.50 -4.49
N MET A 463 -7.88 -22.53 -4.81
CA MET A 463 -9.10 -22.26 -4.02
C MET A 463 -10.05 -23.45 -4.00
N TYR A 464 -10.20 -24.14 -5.13
CA TYR A 464 -10.98 -25.37 -5.19
C TYR A 464 -10.36 -26.46 -4.32
N SER A 465 -9.05 -26.69 -4.40
CA SER A 465 -8.36 -27.74 -3.63
C SER A 465 -8.30 -27.44 -2.13
N PHE A 466 -8.36 -26.19 -1.73
CA PHE A 466 -8.35 -25.79 -0.32
C PHE A 466 -9.68 -26.08 0.37
N ALA A 467 -10.80 -25.94 -0.32
CA ALA A 467 -12.12 -26.22 0.24
C ALA A 467 -12.30 -27.73 0.45
N SER A 468 -12.86 -28.09 1.59
CA SER A 468 -13.09 -29.50 1.97
C SER A 468 -14.56 -29.87 1.82
N TYR A 469 -14.82 -31.01 1.18
CA TYR A 469 -16.19 -31.52 1.03
C TYR A 469 -16.65 -32.23 2.30
N ASP A 470 -17.78 -31.78 2.86
CA ASP A 470 -18.46 -32.38 4.00
C ASP A 470 -19.61 -33.25 3.50
N LYS A 471 -19.42 -34.57 3.53
CA LYS A 471 -20.39 -35.55 3.04
C LYS A 471 -21.71 -35.55 3.81
N GLU A 472 -21.64 -35.31 5.12
CA GLU A 472 -22.83 -35.38 5.98
C GLU A 472 -23.84 -34.27 5.63
N LYS A 473 -23.34 -33.07 5.39
CA LYS A 473 -24.17 -31.91 5.08
C LYS A 473 -24.20 -31.56 3.60
N ASP A 474 -23.51 -32.34 2.77
CA ASP A 474 -23.40 -32.12 1.34
C ASP A 474 -23.03 -30.66 0.99
N ARG A 475 -21.92 -30.21 1.56
CA ARG A 475 -21.44 -28.83 1.39
C ARG A 475 -19.92 -28.78 1.41
N TYR A 476 -19.36 -27.68 0.90
CA TYR A 476 -17.94 -27.38 1.03
C TYR A 476 -17.70 -26.46 2.21
N VAL A 477 -16.67 -26.75 3.01
CA VAL A 477 -16.26 -25.94 4.16
C VAL A 477 -14.86 -25.38 3.95
N LEU A 478 -14.59 -24.20 4.55
CA LEU A 478 -13.27 -23.65 4.67
C LEU A 478 -12.81 -23.85 6.11
N LYS A 479 -11.68 -24.53 6.29
CA LYS A 479 -11.09 -24.82 7.61
C LYS A 479 -9.58 -24.82 7.54
N GLY A 480 -8.90 -24.82 8.69
CA GLY A 480 -7.44 -24.80 8.73
C GLY A 480 -6.87 -23.47 8.23
N LEU A 481 -7.47 -22.35 8.64
CA LEU A 481 -7.08 -21.01 8.26
C LEU A 481 -7.24 -20.05 9.43
N ILE A 482 -6.48 -18.97 9.39
CA ILE A 482 -6.75 -17.79 10.20
C ILE A 482 -7.50 -16.82 9.27
N PRO A 483 -8.69 -16.34 9.65
CA PRO A 483 -9.42 -15.39 8.82
C PRO A 483 -8.82 -13.99 8.90
N ALA A 484 -9.35 -13.05 8.10
CA ALA A 484 -8.94 -11.65 8.17
C ALA A 484 -9.07 -11.09 9.59
N GLN A 485 -10.05 -11.54 10.36
CA GLN A 485 -10.14 -11.30 11.80
C GLN A 485 -9.17 -12.23 12.53
N GLU A 486 -7.96 -11.76 12.78
CA GLU A 486 -6.82 -12.59 13.22
C GLU A 486 -6.90 -13.07 14.67
N THR A 487 -7.95 -12.72 15.40
CA THR A 487 -8.20 -13.25 16.77
C THR A 487 -8.68 -14.69 16.78
N LEU A 488 -9.06 -15.25 15.64
CA LEU A 488 -9.44 -16.66 15.49
C LEU A 488 -8.22 -17.49 15.11
N LYS A 489 -8.09 -18.69 15.67
CA LYS A 489 -6.94 -19.59 15.46
C LYS A 489 -7.20 -20.56 14.30
N ALA A 490 -6.14 -20.93 13.57
CA ALA A 490 -6.24 -21.86 12.45
C ALA A 490 -6.80 -23.22 12.86
N SER A 491 -6.43 -23.72 14.05
CA SER A 491 -6.85 -25.04 14.55
C SER A 491 -8.34 -25.15 14.90
N GLU A 492 -9.02 -24.03 15.06
CA GLU A 492 -10.42 -24.00 15.52
C GLU A 492 -11.39 -23.30 14.55
N THR A 493 -10.88 -22.71 13.46
CA THR A 493 -11.71 -21.90 12.55
C THR A 493 -12.35 -22.76 11.47
N VAL A 494 -13.68 -22.64 11.36
CA VAL A 494 -14.48 -23.25 10.29
C VAL A 494 -15.44 -22.19 9.76
N ASN A 495 -15.44 -22.00 8.44
CA ASN A 495 -16.39 -21.16 7.71
C ASN A 495 -16.48 -19.72 8.20
N PRO A 496 -15.40 -18.93 8.11
CA PRO A 496 -15.47 -17.50 8.32
C PRO A 496 -16.21 -16.83 7.16
N PRO A 497 -17.11 -15.87 7.43
CA PRO A 497 -18.04 -15.35 6.41
C PRO A 497 -17.36 -14.61 5.24
N PHE A 498 -16.35 -13.79 5.53
CA PHE A 498 -15.66 -13.05 4.47
C PHE A 498 -14.99 -14.00 3.48
N GLU A 499 -14.26 -14.96 3.98
CA GLU A 499 -13.54 -15.95 3.15
C GLU A 499 -14.53 -16.81 2.34
N LEU A 500 -15.63 -17.24 2.92
CA LEU A 500 -16.68 -17.96 2.18
C LEU A 500 -17.23 -17.13 1.03
N SER A 501 -17.60 -15.88 1.31
CA SER A 501 -18.13 -14.98 0.29
C SER A 501 -17.08 -14.67 -0.79
N TYR A 502 -15.82 -14.53 -0.41
CA TYR A 502 -14.72 -14.25 -1.34
C TYR A 502 -14.43 -15.46 -2.24
N TRP A 503 -14.47 -16.68 -1.68
CA TRP A 503 -14.38 -17.91 -2.48
C TRP A 503 -15.49 -17.97 -3.54
N HIS A 504 -16.73 -17.68 -3.13
CA HIS A 504 -17.87 -17.62 -4.06
C HIS A 504 -17.62 -16.64 -5.20
N PHE A 505 -17.25 -15.40 -4.86
CA PHE A 505 -17.01 -14.34 -5.85
C PHE A 505 -15.87 -14.68 -6.80
N ALA A 506 -14.74 -15.12 -6.27
CA ALA A 506 -13.55 -15.37 -7.08
C ALA A 506 -13.69 -16.60 -7.96
N MET A 507 -14.31 -17.66 -7.47
CA MET A 507 -14.56 -18.86 -8.28
C MET A 507 -15.54 -18.57 -9.42
N GLU A 508 -16.60 -17.81 -9.15
CA GLU A 508 -17.54 -17.38 -10.20
C GLU A 508 -16.84 -16.47 -11.22
N THR A 509 -16.00 -15.55 -10.77
CA THR A 509 -15.22 -14.69 -11.65
C THR A 509 -14.26 -15.50 -12.52
N ALA A 510 -13.57 -16.50 -11.95
CA ALA A 510 -12.69 -17.39 -12.70
C ALA A 510 -13.45 -18.15 -13.79
N GLN A 511 -14.67 -18.61 -13.50
CA GLN A 511 -15.53 -19.24 -14.50
C GLN A 511 -15.91 -18.28 -15.64
N LYS A 512 -16.24 -17.04 -15.31
CA LYS A 512 -16.50 -15.98 -16.31
C LYS A 512 -15.27 -15.74 -17.19
N TRP A 513 -14.08 -15.78 -16.62
CA TRP A 513 -12.83 -15.63 -17.37
C TRP A 513 -12.61 -16.78 -18.34
N ARG A 514 -12.98 -18.02 -17.95
CA ARG A 514 -12.96 -19.17 -18.86
C ARG A 514 -13.90 -18.95 -20.04
N GLU A 515 -15.12 -18.51 -19.77
CA GLU A 515 -16.11 -18.22 -20.82
C GLU A 515 -15.61 -17.12 -21.78
N ARG A 516 -15.01 -16.05 -21.24
CA ARG A 516 -14.41 -14.98 -22.05
C ARG A 516 -13.30 -15.50 -22.95
N LYS A 517 -12.57 -16.51 -22.46
CA LYS A 517 -11.48 -17.16 -23.21
C LYS A 517 -12.00 -18.17 -24.25
N GLY A 518 -13.30 -18.48 -24.25
CA GLY A 518 -13.88 -19.49 -25.11
C GLY A 518 -13.78 -20.91 -24.55
N GLU A 519 -13.41 -21.04 -23.27
CA GLU A 519 -13.33 -22.32 -22.58
C GLU A 519 -14.62 -22.64 -21.85
N LYS A 520 -14.89 -23.94 -21.65
CA LYS A 520 -16.05 -24.37 -20.87
C LYS A 520 -15.82 -24.07 -19.37
N ARG A 521 -16.91 -23.84 -18.65
CA ARG A 521 -16.89 -23.79 -17.19
C ARG A 521 -16.41 -25.15 -16.65
N VAL A 522 -15.65 -25.12 -15.56
CA VAL A 522 -15.23 -26.35 -14.87
C VAL A 522 -16.40 -26.83 -14.01
N ALA A 523 -16.93 -28.02 -14.28
CA ALA A 523 -18.11 -28.55 -13.59
C ALA A 523 -17.92 -28.65 -12.08
N GLU A 524 -16.74 -29.06 -11.63
CA GLU A 524 -16.39 -29.20 -10.22
C GLU A 524 -16.36 -27.84 -9.51
N TRP A 525 -15.93 -26.78 -10.22
CA TRP A 525 -15.94 -25.42 -9.66
C TRP A 525 -17.38 -24.92 -9.49
N ASP A 526 -18.27 -25.23 -10.42
CA ASP A 526 -19.70 -24.91 -10.28
C ASP A 526 -20.33 -25.65 -9.09
N THR A 527 -19.95 -26.90 -8.88
CA THR A 527 -20.39 -27.67 -7.72
C THR A 527 -19.93 -26.98 -6.42
N LEU A 528 -18.67 -26.57 -6.34
CA LEU A 528 -18.16 -25.80 -5.20
C LEU A 528 -18.98 -24.52 -4.98
N ILE A 529 -19.16 -23.72 -6.03
CA ILE A 529 -19.89 -22.44 -5.96
C ILE A 529 -21.30 -22.66 -5.40
N HIS A 530 -22.00 -23.67 -5.88
CA HIS A 530 -23.38 -23.98 -5.46
C HIS A 530 -23.48 -24.60 -4.06
N LYS A 531 -22.41 -25.26 -3.60
CA LYS A 531 -22.41 -26.03 -2.33
C LYS A 531 -21.49 -25.43 -1.24
N LEU A 532 -20.96 -24.22 -1.45
CA LEU A 532 -20.29 -23.52 -0.34
C LEU A 532 -21.24 -23.41 0.86
N SER A 533 -20.71 -23.63 2.03
CA SER A 533 -21.45 -23.52 3.29
C SER A 533 -22.13 -22.16 3.41
N PRO A 534 -23.36 -22.12 3.96
CA PRO A 534 -24.01 -20.84 4.27
C PRO A 534 -23.22 -20.09 5.35
N LEU A 535 -23.36 -18.78 5.40
CA LEU A 535 -22.81 -17.97 6.47
C LEU A 535 -23.57 -18.29 7.77
N ALA A 536 -22.86 -18.68 8.82
CA ALA A 536 -23.47 -19.01 10.11
C ALA A 536 -23.99 -17.76 10.81
N TYR A 537 -25.14 -17.88 11.45
CA TYR A 537 -25.80 -16.79 12.17
C TYR A 537 -26.41 -17.31 13.48
N ASN A 538 -26.69 -16.39 14.41
CA ASN A 538 -27.32 -16.70 15.68
C ASN A 538 -28.85 -16.47 15.64
N GLU A 539 -29.53 -16.73 16.78
CA GLU A 539 -30.98 -16.60 16.91
C GLU A 539 -31.46 -15.15 16.71
N GLU A 540 -30.60 -14.15 16.94
CA GLU A 540 -30.90 -12.73 16.76
C GLU A 540 -30.75 -12.28 15.30
N GLY A 541 -30.35 -13.17 14.39
CA GLY A 541 -30.09 -12.84 13.00
C GLY A 541 -28.81 -12.03 12.80
N LEU A 542 -27.78 -12.34 13.58
CA LEU A 542 -26.44 -11.75 13.45
C LEU A 542 -25.49 -12.79 12.88
N TYR A 543 -24.72 -12.41 11.88
CA TYR A 543 -23.68 -13.28 11.31
C TYR A 543 -22.53 -13.46 12.30
N LEU A 544 -22.07 -14.70 12.44
CA LEU A 544 -20.98 -15.06 13.34
C LEU A 544 -19.62 -14.77 12.71
N ALA A 545 -18.58 -14.56 13.53
CA ALA A 545 -17.21 -14.41 13.06
C ALA A 545 -16.71 -15.67 12.33
N ALA A 546 -17.22 -16.84 12.68
CA ALA A 546 -17.06 -18.12 12.00
C ALA A 546 -18.16 -19.05 12.49
N GLU A 547 -18.49 -20.10 11.72
CA GLU A 547 -19.42 -21.14 12.18
C GLU A 547 -18.95 -21.76 13.51
N SER A 548 -17.62 -21.90 13.66
CA SER A 548 -16.98 -22.43 14.88
C SER A 548 -16.94 -21.45 16.05
N ALA A 549 -17.49 -20.24 15.90
CA ALA A 549 -17.52 -19.22 16.95
C ALA A 549 -18.98 -18.85 17.30
N PRO A 550 -19.78 -19.78 17.85
CA PRO A 550 -21.20 -19.52 18.15
C PRO A 550 -21.41 -18.42 19.19
N GLN A 551 -20.41 -18.15 20.05
CA GLN A 551 -20.43 -17.10 21.07
C GLN A 551 -19.78 -15.81 20.61
N THR A 552 -19.82 -15.51 19.31
CA THR A 552 -19.18 -14.33 18.72
C THR A 552 -19.48 -13.06 19.49
N TYR A 553 -20.75 -12.83 19.82
CA TYR A 553 -21.20 -11.56 20.43
C TYR A 553 -21.22 -11.58 21.96
N GLU A 554 -20.75 -12.65 22.56
CA GLU A 554 -20.61 -12.83 24.02
C GLU A 554 -19.15 -12.78 24.48
N ASP A 555 -18.20 -12.86 23.55
CA ASP A 555 -16.76 -12.91 23.82
C ASP A 555 -16.05 -11.82 23.02
N ILE A 556 -15.38 -10.88 23.69
CA ILE A 556 -14.69 -9.75 23.09
C ILE A 556 -13.56 -10.19 22.15
N ARG A 557 -13.03 -11.38 22.29
CA ARG A 557 -12.06 -11.96 21.35
C ARG A 557 -12.62 -11.98 19.93
N PHE A 558 -13.91 -12.23 19.76
CA PHE A 558 -14.55 -12.35 18.46
C PHE A 558 -15.18 -11.05 17.96
N THR A 559 -15.09 -9.98 18.74
CA THR A 559 -15.60 -8.65 18.39
C THR A 559 -14.51 -7.59 18.53
N SER A 560 -13.27 -8.00 18.35
CA SER A 560 -12.08 -7.18 18.29
C SER A 560 -11.34 -7.43 16.98
N ASP A 561 -10.36 -6.57 16.64
CA ASP A 561 -9.62 -6.60 15.39
C ASP A 561 -10.53 -6.21 14.21
N HIS A 562 -10.28 -6.71 13.01
CA HIS A 562 -11.13 -6.42 11.85
C HIS A 562 -12.53 -7.01 12.01
N MET A 563 -13.55 -6.20 11.76
CA MET A 563 -14.92 -6.70 11.66
C MET A 563 -15.15 -7.35 10.29
N ALA A 564 -14.38 -8.40 10.02
CA ALA A 564 -14.30 -9.04 8.70
C ALA A 564 -15.63 -9.60 8.21
N VAL A 565 -16.58 -9.86 9.11
CA VAL A 565 -17.96 -10.24 8.77
C VAL A 565 -18.61 -9.23 7.81
N LEU A 566 -18.29 -7.94 7.93
CA LEU A 566 -18.79 -6.90 7.03
C LEU A 566 -18.13 -6.94 5.65
N GLY A 567 -16.98 -7.61 5.52
CA GLY A 567 -16.31 -7.81 4.23
C GLY A 567 -17.08 -8.73 3.29
N ALA A 568 -17.94 -9.58 3.83
CA ALA A 568 -18.73 -10.51 3.03
C ALA A 568 -19.72 -9.82 2.07
N LEU A 569 -20.13 -8.60 2.40
CA LEU A 569 -20.93 -7.75 1.53
C LEU A 569 -20.42 -6.31 1.65
N GLY A 570 -20.01 -5.71 0.57
CA GLY A 570 -19.44 -4.36 0.53
C GLY A 570 -18.21 -4.33 -0.36
N ILE A 571 -17.09 -4.81 0.13
CA ILE A 571 -15.92 -5.17 -0.69
C ILE A 571 -16.38 -6.10 -1.83
N LEU A 572 -17.23 -7.04 -1.49
CA LEU A 572 -17.77 -8.06 -2.39
C LEU A 572 -19.23 -7.76 -2.73
N PRO A 573 -19.68 -8.16 -3.93
CA PRO A 573 -21.09 -8.06 -4.29
C PRO A 573 -21.94 -9.05 -3.49
N SER A 574 -23.26 -8.82 -3.47
CA SER A 574 -24.21 -9.77 -2.91
C SER A 574 -24.21 -11.08 -3.70
N ASN A 575 -24.47 -12.17 -3.02
CA ASN A 575 -24.59 -13.51 -3.61
C ASN A 575 -25.60 -14.33 -2.82
N ARG A 576 -25.83 -15.60 -3.20
CA ARG A 576 -26.79 -16.48 -2.54
C ARG A 576 -26.53 -16.71 -1.04
N LEU A 577 -25.27 -16.48 -0.58
CA LEU A 577 -24.89 -16.68 0.83
C LEU A 577 -25.37 -15.52 1.71
N ILE A 578 -25.74 -14.38 1.13
CA ILE A 578 -26.04 -13.14 1.86
C ILE A 578 -27.55 -13.00 2.06
N ASN A 579 -27.97 -12.93 3.33
CA ASN A 579 -29.29 -12.43 3.71
C ASN A 579 -29.10 -10.96 4.13
N GLU A 580 -29.67 -10.03 3.37
CA GLU A 580 -29.49 -8.59 3.62
C GLU A 580 -30.01 -8.15 4.98
N THR A 581 -31.11 -8.73 5.46
CA THR A 581 -31.66 -8.43 6.78
C THR A 581 -30.66 -8.80 7.87
N TYR A 582 -30.05 -9.99 7.79
CA TYR A 582 -29.04 -10.44 8.74
C TYR A 582 -27.78 -9.59 8.67
N MET A 583 -27.35 -9.23 7.46
CA MET A 583 -26.19 -8.36 7.31
C MET A 583 -26.44 -6.96 7.87
N ARG A 584 -27.64 -6.41 7.66
CA ARG A 584 -28.03 -5.12 8.24
C ARG A 584 -28.06 -5.18 9.76
N ASN A 585 -28.63 -6.23 10.33
CA ASN A 585 -28.63 -6.45 11.78
C ASN A 585 -27.18 -6.50 12.30
N THR A 586 -26.30 -7.19 11.57
CA THR A 586 -24.89 -7.31 11.91
C THR A 586 -24.18 -5.98 11.85
N LEU A 587 -24.40 -5.19 10.79
CA LEU A 587 -23.85 -3.84 10.68
C LEU A 587 -24.27 -2.96 11.88
N HIS A 588 -25.54 -3.00 12.26
CA HIS A 588 -26.07 -2.20 13.38
C HIS A 588 -25.43 -2.63 14.70
N TRP A 589 -25.31 -3.93 14.93
CA TRP A 589 -24.64 -4.43 16.13
C TRP A 589 -23.16 -4.00 16.18
N VAL A 590 -22.44 -4.18 15.08
CA VAL A 590 -21.03 -3.78 14.95
C VAL A 590 -20.87 -2.29 15.20
N TRP A 591 -21.74 -1.48 14.60
CA TRP A 591 -21.73 -0.02 14.77
C TRP A 591 -21.80 0.39 16.23
N ASP A 592 -22.70 -0.22 17.00
CA ASP A 592 -22.98 0.14 18.38
C ASP A 592 -22.03 -0.52 19.38
N ASN A 593 -21.46 -1.69 19.08
CA ASN A 593 -20.85 -2.54 20.10
C ASN A 593 -19.44 -3.07 19.79
N TRP A 594 -18.95 -2.95 18.54
CA TRP A 594 -17.63 -3.48 18.20
C TRP A 594 -16.55 -2.75 19.01
N ASN A 595 -15.43 -3.48 19.28
CA ASN A 595 -14.26 -2.89 19.92
C ASN A 595 -13.48 -2.04 18.89
N TRP A 596 -13.98 -0.83 18.61
CA TRP A 596 -13.41 0.08 17.59
C TRP A 596 -11.98 0.51 17.90
N ASP A 597 -11.56 0.47 19.18
CA ASP A 597 -10.18 0.79 19.55
C ASP A 597 -9.16 -0.25 19.08
N LYS A 598 -9.64 -1.44 18.68
CA LYS A 598 -8.83 -2.54 18.16
C LYS A 598 -9.11 -2.77 16.67
N THR A 599 -9.39 -1.73 15.92
CA THR A 599 -9.58 -1.77 14.47
C THR A 599 -8.39 -1.17 13.74
N TRP A 600 -8.44 -1.20 12.41
CA TRP A 600 -7.37 -0.73 11.52
C TRP A 600 -7.96 0.21 10.47
N GLY A 601 -7.09 0.96 9.81
CA GLY A 601 -7.51 2.03 8.89
C GLY A 601 -8.41 1.58 7.74
N TRP A 602 -8.31 0.35 7.25
CA TRP A 602 -9.18 -0.12 6.17
C TRP A 602 -10.55 -0.61 6.66
N ASP A 603 -10.73 -0.79 7.97
CA ASP A 603 -12.02 -1.21 8.53
C ASP A 603 -13.10 -0.16 8.34
N TYR A 604 -12.74 1.12 8.31
CA TYR A 604 -13.67 2.23 8.11
C TYR A 604 -14.23 2.29 6.69
N PRO A 605 -13.40 2.24 5.63
CA PRO A 605 -13.94 2.12 4.27
C PRO A 605 -14.66 0.79 4.03
N MET A 606 -14.24 -0.31 4.65
CA MET A 606 -14.98 -1.58 4.57
C MET A 606 -16.39 -1.41 5.12
N THR A 607 -16.53 -0.79 6.28
CA THR A 607 -17.84 -0.48 6.89
C THR A 607 -18.67 0.44 6.00
N ALA A 608 -18.05 1.47 5.42
CA ALA A 608 -18.71 2.38 4.50
C ALA A 608 -19.25 1.66 3.26
N MET A 609 -18.48 0.75 2.68
CA MET A 609 -18.91 -0.03 1.52
C MET A 609 -20.06 -1.00 1.88
N ASN A 610 -20.00 -1.61 3.04
CA ASN A 610 -21.07 -2.46 3.54
C ASN A 610 -22.38 -1.65 3.70
N ALA A 611 -22.31 -0.50 4.38
CA ALA A 611 -23.44 0.40 4.58
C ALA A 611 -24.02 0.91 3.25
N THR A 612 -23.16 1.22 2.28
CA THR A 612 -23.57 1.69 0.96
C THR A 612 -24.42 0.64 0.24
N ARG A 613 -23.96 -0.62 0.21
CA ARG A 613 -24.72 -1.70 -0.45
C ARG A 613 -26.02 -2.05 0.27
N LEU A 614 -26.09 -1.78 1.57
CA LEU A 614 -27.30 -1.99 2.38
C LEU A 614 -28.29 -0.81 2.32
N GLY A 615 -27.96 0.26 1.58
CA GLY A 615 -28.84 1.43 1.47
C GLY A 615 -28.85 2.31 2.73
N GLU A 616 -27.73 2.38 3.45
CA GLU A 616 -27.57 3.21 4.64
C GLU A 616 -26.46 4.25 4.45
N PRO A 617 -26.68 5.24 3.56
CA PRO A 617 -25.64 6.20 3.20
C PRO A 617 -25.18 7.10 4.36
N GLU A 618 -26.04 7.39 5.34
CA GLU A 618 -25.64 8.16 6.53
C GLU A 618 -24.53 7.43 7.31
N LYS A 619 -24.67 6.11 7.49
CA LYS A 619 -23.63 5.28 8.11
C LYS A 619 -22.38 5.20 7.24
N ALA A 620 -22.55 5.16 5.92
CA ALA A 620 -21.40 5.10 5.00
C ALA A 620 -20.50 6.33 5.16
N VAL A 621 -21.05 7.52 5.12
CA VAL A 621 -20.30 8.77 5.33
C VAL A 621 -19.72 8.83 6.75
N SER A 622 -20.55 8.50 7.75
CA SER A 622 -20.11 8.54 9.14
C SER A 622 -18.98 7.54 9.44
N ALA A 623 -18.96 6.39 8.77
CA ALA A 623 -17.86 5.43 8.90
C ALA A 623 -16.54 6.03 8.41
N LEU A 624 -16.54 6.68 7.25
CA LEU A 624 -15.33 7.31 6.70
C LEU A 624 -14.78 8.42 7.59
N LEU A 625 -15.62 9.07 8.36
CA LEU A 625 -15.28 10.23 9.18
C LEU A 625 -15.36 9.96 10.68
N MET A 626 -15.46 8.69 11.07
CA MET A 626 -15.52 8.29 12.47
C MET A 626 -14.28 8.76 13.23
N ASP A 627 -14.49 9.39 14.38
CA ASP A 627 -13.40 9.91 15.22
C ASP A 627 -12.80 8.79 16.07
N LYS A 628 -11.86 8.07 15.49
CA LYS A 628 -11.09 7.00 16.13
C LYS A 628 -9.61 7.14 15.75
N ARG A 629 -8.71 6.70 16.65
CA ARG A 629 -7.25 6.80 16.41
C ARG A 629 -6.85 6.20 15.07
N THR A 630 -7.33 5.03 14.74
CA THR A 630 -6.94 4.31 13.51
C THR A 630 -7.59 4.89 12.25
N ASN A 631 -8.48 5.87 12.40
CA ASN A 631 -9.06 6.65 11.30
C ASN A 631 -8.52 8.10 11.28
N THR A 632 -7.35 8.32 11.86
CA THR A 632 -6.66 9.61 11.82
C THR A 632 -5.94 9.77 10.49
N TYR A 633 -6.09 10.95 9.87
CA TYR A 633 -5.37 11.34 8.66
C TYR A 633 -4.53 12.57 8.99
N LEU A 634 -3.21 12.42 8.87
CA LEU A 634 -2.25 13.47 9.23
C LEU A 634 -2.32 14.65 8.26
N THR A 635 -1.60 15.73 8.58
CA THR A 635 -1.52 16.93 7.71
C THR A 635 -1.04 16.58 6.29
N ASN A 636 -0.10 15.63 6.16
CA ASN A 636 0.37 15.12 4.87
C ASN A 636 -0.62 14.18 4.17
N GLY A 637 -1.71 13.80 4.83
CA GLY A 637 -2.73 12.90 4.29
C GLY A 637 -2.58 11.44 4.64
N HIS A 638 -1.47 11.02 5.23
CA HIS A 638 -1.27 9.63 5.63
C HIS A 638 -2.27 9.20 6.70
N ASN A 639 -2.89 8.04 6.50
CA ASN A 639 -3.66 7.36 7.53
C ASN A 639 -2.69 6.83 8.60
N TYR A 640 -2.99 7.11 9.87
CA TYR A 640 -2.15 6.82 11.02
C TYR A 640 -2.83 5.80 11.93
N GLN A 641 -2.08 4.81 12.42
CA GLN A 641 -2.61 3.77 13.31
C GLN A 641 -2.15 3.97 14.76
N ASP A 642 -0.85 3.95 14.98
CA ASP A 642 -0.23 4.05 16.31
C ASP A 642 1.24 4.47 16.16
N GLU A 643 1.96 4.51 17.28
CA GLU A 643 3.38 4.92 17.32
C GLU A 643 4.31 4.02 16.51
N ARG A 644 3.93 2.75 16.26
CA ARG A 644 4.70 1.83 15.44
C ARG A 644 4.34 1.96 13.95
N LEU A 645 3.06 2.14 13.66
CA LEU A 645 2.52 2.16 12.30
C LEU A 645 1.90 3.54 12.01
N ARG A 646 2.76 4.50 11.74
CA ARG A 646 2.39 5.91 11.56
C ARG A 646 1.97 6.25 10.14
N ILE A 647 2.27 5.38 9.19
CA ILE A 647 1.79 5.39 7.82
C ILE A 647 1.04 4.09 7.58
N TYR A 648 -0.19 4.19 7.07
CA TYR A 648 -0.99 3.01 6.77
C TYR A 648 -1.74 3.19 5.45
N LEU A 649 -1.03 2.97 4.35
CA LEU A 649 -1.56 3.18 3.00
C LEU A 649 -2.74 2.28 2.63
N PRO A 650 -2.93 1.08 3.24
CA PRO A 650 -4.19 0.35 3.06
C PRO A 650 -5.44 1.15 3.44
N GLY A 651 -5.34 2.01 4.45
CA GLY A 651 -6.42 2.93 4.81
C GLY A 651 -6.66 3.98 3.74
N ASN A 652 -5.60 4.60 3.23
CA ASN A 652 -5.67 5.58 2.15
C ASN A 652 -6.28 4.99 0.87
N GLY A 653 -5.80 3.82 0.45
CA GLY A 653 -6.34 3.12 -0.72
C GLY A 653 -7.77 2.66 -0.52
N GLY A 654 -8.09 2.16 0.68
CA GLY A 654 -9.44 1.76 1.05
C GLY A 654 -10.45 2.90 0.97
N LEU A 655 -10.06 4.09 1.45
CA LEU A 655 -10.87 5.30 1.34
C LEU A 655 -11.24 5.58 -0.12
N LEU A 656 -10.27 5.53 -1.03
CA LEU A 656 -10.49 5.78 -2.46
C LEU A 656 -11.42 4.73 -3.08
N THR A 657 -11.28 3.47 -2.69
CA THR A 657 -12.14 2.39 -3.15
C THR A 657 -13.58 2.60 -2.67
N ALA A 658 -13.76 2.96 -1.40
CA ALA A 658 -15.09 3.27 -0.85
C ALA A 658 -15.74 4.45 -1.57
N ILE A 659 -15.02 5.52 -1.82
CA ILE A 659 -15.53 6.69 -2.55
C ILE A 659 -15.99 6.31 -3.96
N ALA A 660 -15.24 5.47 -4.67
CA ALA A 660 -15.63 5.00 -6.00
C ALA A 660 -16.98 4.25 -5.94
N LEU A 661 -17.16 3.36 -4.97
CA LEU A 661 -18.41 2.64 -4.77
C LEU A 661 -19.56 3.59 -4.38
N MET A 662 -19.29 4.50 -3.46
CA MET A 662 -20.28 5.44 -2.96
C MET A 662 -20.77 6.42 -4.04
N CYS A 663 -19.95 6.73 -5.01
CA CYS A 663 -20.29 7.60 -6.15
C CYS A 663 -20.94 6.81 -7.29
N ALA A 664 -20.23 5.80 -7.83
CA ALA A 664 -20.61 5.10 -9.06
C ALA A 664 -21.47 3.85 -8.82
N GLY A 665 -21.49 3.34 -7.59
CA GLY A 665 -22.24 2.13 -7.27
C GLY A 665 -21.59 0.85 -7.81
N TRP A 666 -22.42 -0.13 -8.06
CA TRP A 666 -22.01 -1.47 -8.47
C TRP A 666 -22.89 -1.96 -9.64
N ASP A 667 -22.53 -3.09 -10.20
CA ASP A 667 -23.29 -3.71 -11.30
C ASP A 667 -24.78 -3.83 -10.89
N GLY A 668 -25.66 -3.23 -11.70
CA GLY A 668 -27.10 -3.25 -11.46
C GLY A 668 -27.61 -2.18 -10.49
N CYS A 669 -26.74 -1.38 -9.89
CA CYS A 669 -27.15 -0.27 -9.04
C CYS A 669 -27.79 0.84 -9.87
N THR A 670 -29.00 1.25 -9.48
CA THR A 670 -29.76 2.31 -10.17
C THR A 670 -29.81 3.61 -9.39
N THR A 671 -29.35 3.62 -8.14
CA THR A 671 -29.34 4.80 -7.30
C THR A 671 -28.13 5.67 -7.61
N PRO A 672 -28.28 6.94 -8.00
CA PRO A 672 -27.15 7.86 -8.14
C PRO A 672 -26.50 8.12 -6.78
N ASN A 673 -25.17 8.17 -6.75
CA ASN A 673 -24.41 8.42 -5.51
C ASN A 673 -24.94 7.60 -4.31
N PRO A 674 -24.97 6.26 -4.42
CA PRO A 674 -25.65 5.42 -3.43
C PRO A 674 -25.08 5.50 -2.02
N GLY A 675 -23.84 5.94 -1.88
CA GLY A 675 -23.17 6.05 -0.58
C GLY A 675 -23.32 7.40 0.11
N PHE A 676 -24.07 8.35 -0.49
CA PHE A 676 -24.22 9.69 0.09
C PHE A 676 -25.68 9.97 0.43
N PRO A 677 -25.97 10.58 1.62
CA PRO A 677 -27.32 10.92 2.03
C PRO A 677 -28.04 11.83 1.02
N LYS A 678 -29.38 11.69 0.93
CA LYS A 678 -30.24 12.40 -0.02
C LYS A 678 -31.01 13.57 0.62
N ASP A 679 -30.48 14.09 1.73
CA ASP A 679 -31.10 15.19 2.48
C ASP A 679 -30.70 16.59 1.98
N GLY A 680 -29.98 16.67 0.87
CA GLY A 680 -29.51 17.91 0.26
C GLY A 680 -28.14 18.42 0.75
N ARG A 681 -27.56 17.84 1.79
CA ARG A 681 -26.27 18.27 2.33
C ARG A 681 -25.07 17.76 1.50
N TRP A 682 -25.26 16.70 0.70
CA TRP A 682 -24.20 16.02 -0.06
C TRP A 682 -24.47 16.12 -1.55
N ASP A 683 -24.12 17.27 -2.14
CA ASP A 683 -24.12 17.47 -3.60
C ASP A 683 -22.74 17.10 -4.14
N VAL A 684 -22.52 15.80 -4.31
CA VAL A 684 -21.23 15.23 -4.73
C VAL A 684 -21.17 15.13 -6.25
N LYS A 685 -20.19 15.78 -6.85
CA LYS A 685 -19.93 15.72 -8.30
C LYS A 685 -18.73 14.83 -8.57
N TRP A 686 -18.85 13.98 -9.59
CA TRP A 686 -17.75 13.09 -9.96
C TRP A 686 -17.71 12.82 -11.45
N GLU A 687 -16.54 12.37 -11.92
CA GLU A 687 -16.27 12.04 -13.33
C GLU A 687 -15.46 10.74 -13.40
N ASN A 688 -15.72 9.93 -14.42
CA ASN A 688 -14.90 8.81 -14.89
C ASN A 688 -14.62 7.66 -13.90
N PHE A 689 -15.49 7.38 -12.96
CA PHE A 689 -15.39 6.17 -12.17
C PHE A 689 -15.85 4.94 -12.96
N SER A 690 -15.21 3.80 -12.72
CA SER A 690 -15.72 2.48 -13.10
C SER A 690 -16.56 1.92 -11.95
N GLN A 691 -17.62 1.15 -12.30
CA GLN A 691 -18.44 0.49 -11.27
C GLN A 691 -17.72 -0.74 -10.70
N MET A 692 -17.97 -1.01 -9.42
CA MET A 692 -17.56 -2.27 -8.80
C MET A 692 -18.46 -3.41 -9.26
N PRO A 693 -18.00 -4.67 -9.15
CA PRO A 693 -18.87 -5.84 -9.29
C PRO A 693 -20.05 -5.82 -8.35
#